data_d03a6b0fb427e57feb4f7629e027adca
#
_entry.id   d03a6b0fb427e57feb4f7629e027adca
#
_cell.length_a   1.000
_cell.length_b   1.000
_cell.length_c   1.000
_cell.angle_alpha   90.00
_cell.angle_beta   90.00
_cell.angle_gamma   90.00
#
_symmetry.space_group_name_H-M   'P 1'
#
loop_
_entity.id
_entity.type
_entity.pdbx_description
1 polymer ?
#
loop_
_entity_poly.entity_id
_entity_poly.type
_entity_poly.pdbx_seq_one_letter_code
_entity_poly.pdbx_strand_id
1 'polypeptide(L)'
;MSESAAATPAEFRKMLWLGVLGANALALLLATALYIQATRAGVPISTTPANNLLLISLIGLAAFMLTSFFLARRLLHAWTTQAATLTRLQATTQHLQENERHWRKLFDQSSLGAAIMTPEGAFLNVNAAICRMLGHPRDALMALNIDQIMHPEELPRELAQMQHMLAGESEQCAGECRMLAHDGQVVWTHITMNLVRDGAGQPLYFLPMIEDIGSRKAAEERINHLAYHDALTGLPNRQLAKDRLDHAIAYAAREKNGVGVLHLDLDHFKAVNDSLGHPIGDALIQEVAKKLENCVRDTDTIARIGGDEFLIILANVMDPEIISSIAVKVQETLGTTFKVQGHELTTSVSIGITVYPGDGKDFDMLLKKADTALYKAKAHGRNTYQFYTDQMNSEAVEYLKIRNGLRQALINEEFLLHYQPQINLADGKVVGVEALIRWRHPEMGILQPGRFIQIAEESGLIVPIGDWALKHACQQAVAWRQAGLPPVVVAVNLSAVQFKRGDIEKSVIQALNESGHDPNYLELELTESILIDDTDHALETLRRLKAMGMKLSIDDFGTGYSSLSYLKRFNVDKLKIDQSFVRDMANDKNDAAIVQAIIQMARSLNLQVIAEGVEDERLVALLHGQQCHEAQGYHFARPMAPAAFIDYMTAMGCAAGGALH
;
A
#
# COMPACT_ATOMS: atom_id res chain seq x y z
N MET A 1 39.65 62.40 13.31
CA MET A 1 40.16 63.72 12.84
C MET A 1 38.98 64.66 12.87
N SER A 2 39.15 65.78 13.60
CA SER A 2 38.13 66.73 14.03
C SER A 2 37.26 67.26 12.88
N GLU A 3 35.96 67.11 12.97
CA GLU A 3 34.97 67.86 12.22
C GLU A 3 35.17 69.36 12.56
N SER A 4 35.77 70.07 11.65
CA SER A 4 35.69 71.55 11.72
C SER A 4 34.24 71.90 11.36
N ALA A 5 33.47 72.27 12.34
CA ALA A 5 32.10 72.72 12.18
C ALA A 5 32.04 73.91 11.24
N ALA A 6 31.69 73.63 9.97
CA ALA A 6 31.40 74.71 9.03
C ALA A 6 30.23 75.54 9.57
N ALA A 7 30.43 76.83 9.74
CA ALA A 7 29.39 77.72 10.28
C ALA A 7 28.09 77.59 9.50
N THR A 8 26.99 77.52 10.19
CA THR A 8 25.66 77.43 9.57
C THR A 8 25.37 78.62 8.68
N PRO A 9 24.55 78.54 7.64
CA PRO A 9 24.17 79.66 6.81
C PRO A 9 23.67 80.86 7.59
N ALA A 10 23.03 80.64 8.70
CA ALA A 10 22.57 81.69 9.60
C ALA A 10 23.74 82.37 10.34
N GLU A 11 24.72 81.57 10.79
CA GLU A 11 25.93 82.10 11.48
C GLU A 11 26.84 82.84 10.54
N PHE A 12 27.09 82.33 9.31
CA PHE A 12 27.88 83.03 8.30
C PHE A 12 27.21 84.34 7.92
N ARG A 13 25.89 84.37 7.71
CA ARG A 13 25.14 85.62 7.44
C ARG A 13 25.31 86.61 8.56
N LYS A 14 25.16 86.13 9.84
CA LYS A 14 25.32 86.96 11.02
C LYS A 14 26.72 87.54 11.14
N MET A 15 27.79 86.74 10.95
CA MET A 15 29.17 87.17 10.98
C MET A 15 29.48 88.17 9.88
N LEU A 16 29.02 87.92 8.64
CA LEU A 16 29.27 88.85 7.48
C LEU A 16 28.60 90.23 7.73
N TRP A 17 27.36 90.25 8.20
CA TRP A 17 26.68 91.52 8.52
C TRP A 17 27.25 92.18 9.73
N LEU A 18 27.74 91.53 10.75
CA LEU A 18 28.47 92.09 11.86
C LEU A 18 29.78 92.70 11.43
N GLY A 19 30.50 92.05 10.51
CA GLY A 19 31.73 92.61 9.92
C GLY A 19 31.48 93.90 9.09
N VAL A 20 30.42 93.88 8.25
CA VAL A 20 30.01 95.08 7.48
C VAL A 20 29.54 96.22 8.38
N LEU A 21 28.74 95.91 9.40
CA LEU A 21 28.30 96.90 10.40
C LEU A 21 29.49 97.49 11.17
N GLY A 22 30.45 96.62 11.62
CA GLY A 22 31.66 97.06 12.31
C GLY A 22 32.55 97.94 11.44
N ALA A 23 32.80 97.59 10.15
CA ALA A 23 33.56 98.37 9.24
C ALA A 23 32.89 99.72 8.94
N ASN A 24 31.60 99.75 8.74
CA ASN A 24 30.82 100.98 8.55
C ASN A 24 30.78 101.86 9.80
N ALA A 25 30.67 101.29 11.00
CA ALA A 25 30.77 102.03 12.23
C ALA A 25 32.17 102.65 12.44
N LEU A 26 33.22 101.88 12.11
CA LEU A 26 34.61 102.44 12.20
C LEU A 26 34.83 103.56 11.19
N ALA A 27 34.36 103.43 9.96
CA ALA A 27 34.40 104.44 8.96
C ALA A 27 33.66 105.73 9.38
N LEU A 28 32.50 105.58 10.00
CA LEU A 28 31.74 106.70 10.57
C LEU A 28 32.47 107.39 11.73
N LEU A 29 33.06 106.56 12.62
CA LEU A 29 33.86 107.08 13.75
C LEU A 29 35.10 107.87 13.24
N LEU A 30 35.78 107.36 12.19
CA LEU A 30 36.89 108.04 11.59
C LEU A 30 36.48 109.37 10.92
N ALA A 31 35.34 109.35 10.25
CA ALA A 31 34.80 110.54 9.59
C ALA A 31 34.39 111.63 10.65
N THR A 32 33.78 111.18 11.72
CA THR A 32 33.41 112.07 12.83
C THR A 32 34.60 112.59 13.62
N ALA A 33 35.66 111.74 13.79
CA ALA A 33 36.91 112.19 14.40
C ALA A 33 37.61 113.25 13.53
N LEU A 34 37.67 113.05 12.23
CA LEU A 34 38.22 114.01 11.27
C LEU A 34 37.43 115.36 11.30
N TYR A 35 36.09 115.24 11.38
CA TYR A 35 35.25 116.44 11.50
C TYR A 35 35.52 117.18 12.83
N ILE A 36 35.61 116.50 13.96
CA ILE A 36 35.93 117.07 15.24
C ILE A 36 37.35 117.74 15.27
N GLN A 37 38.30 117.04 14.60
CA GLN A 37 39.63 117.53 14.51
C GLN A 37 39.70 118.81 13.66
N ALA A 38 38.97 118.91 12.58
CA ALA A 38 38.83 120.08 11.73
C ALA A 38 38.19 121.28 12.47
N THR A 39 37.17 121.01 13.25
CA THR A 39 36.49 122.05 14.11
C THR A 39 37.39 122.57 15.24
N ARG A 40 38.21 121.66 15.89
CA ARG A 40 39.18 122.08 16.95
C ARG A 40 40.37 122.90 16.41
N ALA A 41 40.74 122.71 15.14
CA ALA A 41 41.85 123.48 14.55
C ALA A 41 41.47 124.90 14.19
N GLY A 42 40.28 125.36 14.57
CA GLY A 42 39.89 126.77 14.36
C GLY A 42 39.70 127.20 12.93
N VAL A 43 39.53 126.26 12.04
CA VAL A 43 39.25 126.57 10.62
C VAL A 43 37.80 127.06 10.51
N PRO A 44 37.57 128.30 10.06
CA PRO A 44 36.20 128.84 9.99
C PRO A 44 35.42 128.05 8.89
N ILE A 45 34.27 127.47 9.27
CA ILE A 45 33.41 126.63 8.42
C ILE A 45 32.84 127.44 7.24
N SER A 46 33.11 128.72 7.17
CA SER A 46 32.62 129.62 6.10
C SER A 46 33.53 129.69 4.84
N THR A 47 34.68 129.03 4.82
CA THR A 47 35.54 129.04 3.67
C THR A 47 35.27 127.86 2.70
N THR A 48 35.10 128.18 1.44
CA THR A 48 34.73 127.23 0.39
C THR A 48 35.60 125.95 0.31
N PRO A 49 36.87 125.85 0.68
CA PRO A 49 37.66 124.63 0.71
C PRO A 49 37.27 123.60 1.82
N ALA A 50 36.81 124.07 2.98
CA ALA A 50 36.47 123.22 4.11
C ALA A 50 35.12 122.44 3.86
N ASN A 51 34.17 123.13 3.28
CA ASN A 51 32.86 122.48 2.87
C ASN A 51 33.09 121.44 1.78
N ASN A 52 34.01 121.70 0.83
CA ASN A 52 34.32 120.70 -0.22
C ASN A 52 35.05 119.47 0.34
N LEU A 53 35.90 119.59 1.37
CA LEU A 53 36.57 118.46 2.00
C LEU A 53 35.57 117.63 2.79
N LEU A 54 34.59 118.25 3.45
CA LEU A 54 33.52 117.55 4.21
C LEU A 54 32.55 116.85 3.27
N LEU A 55 32.21 117.48 2.15
CA LEU A 55 31.38 116.87 1.12
C LEU A 55 32.08 115.68 0.48
N ILE A 56 33.39 115.79 0.16
CA ILE A 56 34.20 114.70 -0.43
C ILE A 56 34.28 113.50 0.59
N SER A 57 34.44 113.79 1.92
CA SER A 57 34.51 112.78 2.95
C SER A 57 33.16 112.05 3.10
N LEU A 58 32.02 112.77 3.03
CA LEU A 58 30.71 112.22 3.08
C LEU A 58 30.39 111.38 1.81
N ILE A 59 30.75 111.82 0.65
CA ILE A 59 30.59 111.06 -0.57
C ILE A 59 31.49 109.80 -0.55
N GLY A 60 32.73 109.91 -0.06
CA GLY A 60 33.62 108.76 0.11
C GLY A 60 33.07 107.72 1.10
N LEU A 61 32.49 108.18 2.22
CA LEU A 61 31.85 107.31 3.21
C LEU A 61 30.61 106.60 2.61
N ALA A 62 29.79 107.38 1.91
CA ALA A 62 28.60 106.77 1.26
C ALA A 62 29.01 105.74 0.17
N ALA A 63 30.02 106.02 -0.59
CA ALA A 63 30.57 105.11 -1.61
C ALA A 63 31.17 103.85 -0.97
N PHE A 64 31.87 104.00 0.17
CA PHE A 64 32.40 102.89 0.94
C PHE A 64 31.30 102.02 1.53
N MET A 65 30.29 102.63 2.10
CA MET A 65 29.12 101.86 2.61
C MET A 65 28.39 101.13 1.51
N LEU A 66 28.15 101.76 0.37
CA LEU A 66 27.49 101.10 -0.77
C LEU A 66 28.32 99.93 -1.34
N THR A 67 29.64 100.13 -1.50
CA THR A 67 30.55 99.08 -2.03
C THR A 67 30.60 97.87 -1.04
N SER A 68 30.76 98.16 0.25
CA SER A 68 30.76 97.11 1.28
C SER A 68 29.43 96.32 1.34
N PHE A 69 28.32 97.03 1.17
CA PHE A 69 26.97 96.36 1.12
C PHE A 69 26.83 95.46 -0.13
N PHE A 70 27.23 95.97 -1.31
CA PHE A 70 27.18 95.18 -2.52
C PHE A 70 28.12 93.98 -2.50
N LEU A 71 29.33 94.16 -1.94
CA LEU A 71 30.31 93.08 -1.80
C LEU A 71 29.78 92.01 -0.86
N ALA A 72 29.23 92.39 0.31
CA ALA A 72 28.63 91.46 1.26
C ALA A 72 27.43 90.71 0.67
N ARG A 73 26.58 91.39 -0.10
CA ARG A 73 25.46 90.77 -0.81
C ARG A 73 25.96 89.77 -1.87
N ARG A 74 27.02 90.11 -2.63
CA ARG A 74 27.61 89.19 -3.60
C ARG A 74 28.22 87.94 -2.92
N LEU A 75 29.01 88.16 -1.86
CA LEU A 75 29.60 87.06 -1.11
C LEU A 75 28.50 86.12 -0.47
N LEU A 76 27.48 86.73 0.07
CA LEU A 76 26.37 85.94 0.63
C LEU A 76 25.64 85.12 -0.45
N HIS A 77 25.42 85.73 -1.61
CA HIS A 77 24.76 85.00 -2.72
C HIS A 77 25.65 83.87 -3.26
N ALA A 78 26.97 84.12 -3.48
CA ALA A 78 27.91 83.10 -3.92
C ALA A 78 27.97 81.93 -2.89
N TRP A 79 28.02 82.29 -1.61
CA TRP A 79 28.06 81.25 -0.52
C TRP A 79 26.78 80.42 -0.46
N THR A 80 25.58 81.07 -0.55
CA THR A 80 24.31 80.37 -0.55
C THR A 80 24.12 79.45 -1.75
N THR A 81 24.58 79.88 -2.95
CA THR A 81 24.53 79.03 -4.14
C THR A 81 25.49 77.84 -4.06
N GLN A 82 26.67 78.03 -3.51
CA GLN A 82 27.66 76.98 -3.32
C GLN A 82 27.23 75.98 -2.27
N ALA A 83 26.66 76.43 -1.15
CA ALA A 83 26.12 75.61 -0.11
C ALA A 83 24.91 74.73 -0.62
N ALA A 84 24.01 75.34 -1.41
CA ALA A 84 22.89 74.59 -2.01
C ALA A 84 23.35 73.51 -2.99
N THR A 85 24.45 73.78 -3.78
CA THR A 85 25.03 72.81 -4.71
C THR A 85 25.68 71.65 -3.97
N LEU A 86 26.42 71.91 -2.90
CA LEU A 86 27.06 70.92 -2.06
C LEU A 86 25.98 70.00 -1.37
N THR A 87 24.93 70.60 -0.86
CA THR A 87 23.81 69.82 -0.23
C THR A 87 23.12 68.94 -1.27
N ARG A 88 22.89 69.45 -2.47
CA ARG A 88 22.32 68.61 -3.57
C ARG A 88 23.24 67.46 -3.96
N LEU A 89 24.55 67.72 -4.08
CA LEU A 89 25.52 66.69 -4.43
C LEU A 89 25.58 65.62 -3.34
N GLN A 90 25.62 66.04 -2.08
CA GLN A 90 25.59 65.07 -0.97
C GLN A 90 24.30 64.24 -0.94
N ALA A 91 23.14 64.89 -1.11
CA ALA A 91 21.85 64.17 -1.17
C ALA A 91 21.82 63.17 -2.35
N THR A 92 22.30 63.55 -3.52
CA THR A 92 22.36 62.66 -4.69
C THR A 92 23.34 61.50 -4.47
N THR A 93 24.51 61.77 -3.87
CA THR A 93 25.46 60.70 -3.54
C THR A 93 24.91 59.75 -2.50
N GLN A 94 24.24 60.27 -1.49
CA GLN A 94 23.60 59.44 -0.46
C GLN A 94 22.48 58.56 -1.07
N HIS A 95 21.63 59.14 -1.91
CA HIS A 95 20.57 58.36 -2.63
C HIS A 95 21.15 57.26 -3.52
N LEU A 96 22.25 57.55 -4.24
CA LEU A 96 22.95 56.54 -5.03
C LEU A 96 23.50 55.41 -4.16
N GLN A 97 24.10 55.74 -3.02
CA GLN A 97 24.65 54.75 -2.09
C GLN A 97 23.53 53.90 -1.43
N GLU A 98 22.41 54.54 -1.06
CA GLU A 98 21.24 53.84 -0.51
C GLU A 98 20.62 52.90 -1.56
N ASN A 99 20.46 53.36 -2.79
CA ASN A 99 19.96 52.54 -3.90
C ASN A 99 20.90 51.37 -4.23
N GLU A 100 22.21 51.61 -4.24
CA GLU A 100 23.19 50.55 -4.45
C GLU A 100 23.16 49.51 -3.34
N ARG A 101 23.07 49.94 -2.06
CA ARG A 101 22.95 49.04 -0.91
C ARG A 101 21.65 48.24 -0.96
N HIS A 102 20.55 48.89 -1.36
CA HIS A 102 19.25 48.25 -1.47
C HIS A 102 19.26 47.21 -2.58
N TRP A 103 19.79 47.54 -3.75
CA TRP A 103 19.95 46.65 -4.86
C TRP A 103 20.82 45.43 -4.50
N ARG A 104 21.98 45.64 -3.87
CA ARG A 104 22.87 44.56 -3.42
C ARG A 104 22.16 43.62 -2.45
N LYS A 105 21.40 44.15 -1.49
CA LYS A 105 20.63 43.31 -0.57
C LYS A 105 19.59 42.48 -1.30
N LEU A 106 18.79 43.02 -2.20
CA LEU A 106 17.80 42.29 -2.98
C LEU A 106 18.47 41.22 -3.86
N PHE A 107 19.55 41.52 -4.48
CA PHE A 107 20.30 40.61 -5.35
C PHE A 107 20.89 39.42 -4.53
N ASP A 108 21.55 39.69 -3.39
CA ASP A 108 22.21 38.67 -2.58
C ASP A 108 21.24 37.87 -1.69
N GLN A 109 20.13 38.48 -1.26
CA GLN A 109 19.12 37.81 -0.43
C GLN A 109 18.05 37.05 -1.23
N SER A 110 18.08 37.13 -2.56
CA SER A 110 17.22 36.33 -3.42
C SER A 110 17.45 34.85 -3.18
N SER A 111 16.36 34.07 -3.11
CA SER A 111 16.42 32.60 -3.11
C SER A 111 16.77 32.01 -4.48
N LEU A 112 16.53 32.78 -5.55
CA LEU A 112 16.90 32.41 -6.90
C LEU A 112 18.36 32.76 -7.14
N GLY A 113 19.11 31.87 -7.79
CA GLY A 113 20.40 32.17 -8.35
C GLY A 113 20.26 33.29 -9.37
N ALA A 114 21.11 34.32 -9.30
CA ALA A 114 21.11 35.40 -10.27
C ALA A 114 22.56 35.77 -10.63
N ALA A 115 22.77 36.05 -11.91
CA ALA A 115 24.05 36.49 -12.39
C ALA A 115 23.89 37.66 -13.39
N ILE A 116 24.96 38.39 -13.63
CA ILE A 116 25.09 39.32 -14.71
C ILE A 116 26.26 38.81 -15.56
N MET A 117 26.04 38.64 -16.85
CA MET A 117 27.06 38.11 -17.77
C MET A 117 27.26 39.05 -18.97
N THR A 118 28.48 39.07 -19.50
CA THR A 118 28.74 39.72 -20.76
C THR A 118 28.02 39.02 -21.93
N PRO A 119 27.89 39.68 -23.09
CA PRO A 119 27.39 39.03 -24.31
C PRO A 119 28.15 37.75 -24.70
N GLU A 120 29.41 37.60 -24.30
CA GLU A 120 30.27 36.44 -24.54
C GLU A 120 30.14 35.36 -23.47
N GLY A 121 29.30 35.55 -22.43
CA GLY A 121 29.00 34.56 -21.39
C GLY A 121 29.88 34.60 -20.15
N ALA A 122 30.79 35.61 -20.02
CA ALA A 122 31.61 35.78 -18.82
C ALA A 122 30.82 36.43 -17.68
N PHE A 123 30.99 35.96 -16.45
CA PHE A 123 30.30 36.50 -15.29
C PHE A 123 30.85 37.85 -14.83
N LEU A 124 30.01 38.88 -14.83
CA LEU A 124 30.30 40.21 -14.27
C LEU A 124 29.90 40.34 -12.81
N ASN A 125 28.86 39.61 -12.42
CA ASN A 125 28.38 39.54 -11.04
C ASN A 125 27.57 38.30 -10.80
N VAL A 126 27.61 37.76 -9.58
CA VAL A 126 26.84 36.59 -9.15
C VAL A 126 26.32 36.80 -7.73
N ASN A 127 25.13 36.32 -7.41
CA ASN A 127 24.59 36.41 -6.06
C ASN A 127 24.98 35.21 -5.19
N ALA A 128 24.69 35.29 -3.89
CA ALA A 128 25.01 34.24 -2.95
C ALA A 128 24.23 32.93 -3.23
N ALA A 129 23.04 32.98 -3.84
CA ALA A 129 22.22 31.82 -4.11
C ALA A 129 22.84 30.91 -5.19
N ILE A 130 23.33 31.47 -6.32
CA ILE A 130 23.98 30.67 -7.35
C ILE A 130 25.31 30.06 -6.85
N CYS A 131 26.04 30.79 -5.99
CA CYS A 131 27.27 30.28 -5.39
C CYS A 131 26.98 29.04 -4.51
N ARG A 132 25.93 29.09 -3.70
CA ARG A 132 25.49 27.92 -2.87
C ARG A 132 24.99 26.78 -3.75
N MET A 133 24.19 27.07 -4.76
CA MET A 133 23.59 26.10 -5.67
C MET A 133 24.64 25.26 -6.40
N LEU A 134 25.69 25.94 -6.93
CA LEU A 134 26.76 25.30 -7.70
C LEU A 134 27.97 24.92 -6.83
N GLY A 135 27.98 25.23 -5.54
CA GLY A 135 29.11 24.93 -4.65
C GLY A 135 30.41 25.70 -4.95
N HIS A 136 30.36 26.77 -5.76
CA HIS A 136 31.52 27.60 -6.10
C HIS A 136 31.63 28.80 -5.17
N PRO A 137 32.85 29.15 -4.68
CA PRO A 137 33.11 30.46 -4.10
C PRO A 137 32.85 31.54 -5.15
N ARG A 138 32.39 32.73 -4.71
CA ARG A 138 32.06 33.86 -5.62
C ARG A 138 33.18 34.20 -6.58
N ASP A 139 34.40 34.33 -6.06
CA ASP A 139 35.57 34.72 -6.87
C ASP A 139 35.94 33.64 -7.90
N ALA A 140 35.76 32.37 -7.55
CA ALA A 140 35.97 31.25 -8.48
C ALA A 140 34.91 31.26 -9.58
N LEU A 141 33.62 31.47 -9.25
CA LEU A 141 32.55 31.51 -10.23
C LEU A 141 32.67 32.72 -11.18
N MET A 142 33.11 33.84 -10.64
CA MET A 142 33.38 35.06 -11.43
C MET A 142 34.55 34.92 -12.44
N ALA A 143 35.44 33.94 -12.22
CA ALA A 143 36.54 33.64 -13.13
C ALA A 143 36.16 32.62 -14.23
N LEU A 144 34.98 32.03 -14.15
CA LEU A 144 34.46 31.04 -15.11
C LEU A 144 33.60 31.73 -16.18
N ASN A 145 33.35 30.98 -17.26
CA ASN A 145 32.38 31.32 -18.28
C ASN A 145 31.20 30.33 -18.18
N ILE A 146 30.05 30.71 -18.75
CA ILE A 146 28.82 29.87 -18.73
C ILE A 146 29.04 28.46 -19.32
N ASP A 147 29.89 28.32 -20.33
CA ASP A 147 30.25 27.07 -20.98
C ASP A 147 30.95 26.07 -20.05
N GLN A 148 31.62 26.56 -18.99
CA GLN A 148 32.36 25.74 -18.03
C GLN A 148 31.47 25.19 -16.91
N ILE A 149 30.28 25.74 -16.69
CA ILE A 149 29.33 25.32 -15.68
C ILE A 149 28.05 24.69 -16.26
N MET A 150 27.92 24.71 -17.58
CA MET A 150 26.79 24.06 -18.27
C MET A 150 27.12 22.61 -18.59
N HIS A 151 26.13 21.72 -18.50
CA HIS A 151 26.31 20.32 -18.92
C HIS A 151 26.63 20.28 -20.44
N PRO A 152 27.63 19.48 -20.90
CA PRO A 152 28.06 19.45 -22.29
C PRO A 152 26.96 19.21 -23.33
N GLU A 153 25.96 18.39 -22.99
CA GLU A 153 24.81 18.10 -23.87
C GLU A 153 23.85 19.28 -24.03
N GLU A 154 23.77 20.18 -23.04
CA GLU A 154 22.88 21.35 -23.05
C GLU A 154 23.53 22.58 -23.70
N LEU A 155 24.85 22.63 -23.64
CA LEU A 155 25.64 23.82 -24.07
C LEU A 155 25.33 24.29 -25.51
N PRO A 156 25.24 23.42 -26.54
CA PRO A 156 24.96 23.87 -27.90
C PRO A 156 23.61 24.59 -28.03
N ARG A 157 22.60 24.09 -27.31
CA ARG A 157 21.25 24.67 -27.29
C ARG A 157 21.24 26.04 -26.63
N GLU A 158 21.89 26.18 -25.48
CA GLU A 158 21.93 27.43 -24.73
C GLU A 158 22.73 28.53 -25.48
N LEU A 159 23.85 28.17 -26.09
CA LEU A 159 24.61 29.09 -26.92
C LEU A 159 23.82 29.57 -28.14
N ALA A 160 23.05 28.67 -28.79
CA ALA A 160 22.18 29.07 -29.89
C ALA A 160 21.09 30.05 -29.43
N GLN A 161 20.46 29.80 -28.26
CA GLN A 161 19.49 30.73 -27.68
C GLN A 161 20.08 32.10 -27.37
N MET A 162 21.28 32.16 -26.78
CA MET A 162 21.99 33.42 -26.55
C MET A 162 22.26 34.17 -27.87
N GLN A 163 22.67 33.48 -28.95
CA GLN A 163 22.87 34.07 -30.27
C GLN A 163 21.57 34.64 -30.86
N HIS A 164 20.43 33.93 -30.76
CA HIS A 164 19.12 34.43 -31.20
C HIS A 164 18.72 35.71 -30.44
N MET A 165 19.00 35.75 -29.11
CA MET A 165 18.75 36.96 -28.32
C MET A 165 19.64 38.12 -28.74
N LEU A 166 20.93 37.89 -29.02
CA LEU A 166 21.87 38.92 -29.51
C LEU A 166 21.43 39.45 -30.88
N ALA A 167 20.93 38.59 -31.76
CA ALA A 167 20.41 38.96 -33.07
C ALA A 167 19.12 39.78 -33.01
N GLY A 168 18.48 39.87 -31.83
CA GLY A 168 17.23 40.64 -31.64
C GLY A 168 15.97 39.86 -32.00
N GLU A 169 16.07 38.54 -32.14
CA GLU A 169 14.91 37.65 -32.43
C GLU A 169 14.07 37.37 -31.17
N SER A 170 14.68 37.49 -29.97
CA SER A 170 14.02 37.40 -28.68
C SER A 170 14.74 38.24 -27.63
N GLU A 171 14.00 38.80 -26.67
CA GLU A 171 14.59 39.52 -25.51
C GLU A 171 14.72 38.63 -24.28
N GLN A 172 14.07 37.46 -24.30
CA GLN A 172 14.03 36.51 -23.19
C GLN A 172 14.04 35.07 -23.71
N CYS A 173 14.74 34.19 -23.00
CA CYS A 173 14.56 32.75 -23.12
C CYS A 173 14.37 32.10 -21.75
N ALA A 174 13.70 30.96 -21.73
CA ALA A 174 13.53 30.15 -20.51
C ALA A 174 13.55 28.67 -20.86
N GLY A 175 14.13 27.86 -19.97
CA GLY A 175 14.21 26.44 -20.17
C GLY A 175 14.79 25.71 -18.97
N GLU A 176 14.54 24.40 -18.92
CA GLU A 176 15.19 23.50 -17.98
C GLU A 176 16.51 23.02 -18.57
N CYS A 177 17.55 23.03 -17.79
CA CYS A 177 18.88 22.55 -18.20
C CYS A 177 19.64 22.00 -17.00
N ARG A 178 20.69 21.25 -17.30
CA ARG A 178 21.61 20.70 -16.30
C ARG A 178 22.85 21.57 -16.21
N MET A 179 23.21 21.94 -14.99
CA MET A 179 24.47 22.65 -14.67
C MET A 179 25.40 21.74 -13.89
N LEU A 180 26.69 22.02 -13.94
CA LEU A 180 27.73 21.29 -13.22
C LEU A 180 28.15 22.08 -11.97
N ALA A 181 27.99 21.45 -10.80
CA ALA A 181 28.55 21.98 -9.57
C ALA A 181 30.07 21.80 -9.50
N HIS A 182 30.71 22.46 -8.52
CA HIS A 182 32.17 22.42 -8.32
C HIS A 182 32.72 20.99 -8.12
N ASP A 183 31.96 20.11 -7.51
CA ASP A 183 32.31 18.70 -7.28
C ASP A 183 31.98 17.78 -8.45
N GLY A 184 31.49 18.32 -9.56
CA GLY A 184 31.06 17.58 -10.75
C GLY A 184 29.64 17.02 -10.67
N GLN A 185 28.90 17.27 -9.59
CA GLN A 185 27.50 16.86 -9.51
C GLN A 185 26.64 17.64 -10.51
N VAL A 186 25.62 16.96 -11.06
CA VAL A 186 24.63 17.57 -11.96
C VAL A 186 23.52 18.21 -11.13
N VAL A 187 23.30 19.50 -11.33
CA VAL A 187 22.21 20.26 -10.72
C VAL A 187 21.17 20.57 -11.81
N TRP A 188 19.96 20.10 -11.62
CA TRP A 188 18.84 20.45 -12.48
C TRP A 188 18.35 21.86 -12.16
N THR A 189 18.34 22.70 -13.19
CA THR A 189 17.97 24.11 -13.06
C THR A 189 16.91 24.51 -14.07
N HIS A 190 16.10 25.50 -13.70
CA HIS A 190 15.27 26.25 -14.63
C HIS A 190 15.88 27.63 -14.77
N ILE A 191 16.34 27.97 -15.97
CA ILE A 191 16.98 29.27 -16.28
C ILE A 191 15.99 30.14 -17.02
N THR A 192 15.82 31.36 -16.53
CA THR A 192 15.15 32.45 -17.26
C THR A 192 16.19 33.51 -17.52
N MET A 193 16.54 33.73 -18.78
CA MET A 193 17.58 34.67 -19.19
C MET A 193 16.97 35.87 -19.93
N ASN A 194 17.33 37.08 -19.52
CA ASN A 194 16.91 38.31 -20.16
C ASN A 194 18.14 39.03 -20.72
N LEU A 195 18.02 39.64 -21.90
CA LEU A 195 19.04 40.48 -22.49
C LEU A 195 18.71 41.95 -22.21
N VAL A 196 19.63 42.63 -21.54
CA VAL A 196 19.53 44.07 -21.29
C VAL A 196 20.34 44.83 -22.35
N ARG A 197 19.71 45.85 -22.95
CA ARG A 197 20.32 46.70 -23.99
C ARG A 197 20.55 48.11 -23.46
N ASP A 198 21.49 48.80 -24.03
CA ASP A 198 21.74 50.23 -23.73
C ASP A 198 20.72 51.16 -24.41
N GLY A 199 20.82 52.47 -24.14
CA GLY A 199 19.96 53.48 -24.75
C GLY A 199 20.03 53.59 -26.29
N ALA A 200 21.05 53.00 -26.91
CA ALA A 200 21.25 52.91 -28.35
C ALA A 200 20.78 51.55 -28.94
N GLY A 201 20.21 50.64 -28.09
CA GLY A 201 19.74 49.34 -28.51
C GLY A 201 20.83 48.25 -28.62
N GLN A 202 22.07 48.57 -28.22
CA GLN A 202 23.16 47.57 -28.25
C GLN A 202 23.09 46.61 -27.04
N PRO A 203 23.41 45.32 -27.21
CA PRO A 203 23.50 44.37 -26.12
C PRO A 203 24.49 44.83 -25.04
N LEU A 204 24.03 44.93 -23.79
CA LEU A 204 24.85 45.36 -22.68
C LEU A 204 25.28 44.19 -21.79
N TYR A 205 24.31 43.39 -21.34
CA TYR A 205 24.58 42.19 -20.54
C TYR A 205 23.35 41.24 -20.54
N PHE A 206 23.61 39.98 -20.27
CA PHE A 206 22.58 38.99 -19.93
C PHE A 206 22.32 38.98 -18.43
N LEU A 207 21.05 38.76 -18.05
CA LEU A 207 20.60 38.62 -16.69
C LEU A 207 19.89 37.24 -16.52
N PRO A 208 20.63 36.15 -16.30
CA PRO A 208 20.03 34.87 -15.97
C PRO A 208 19.52 34.85 -14.53
N MET A 209 18.31 34.34 -14.38
CA MET A 209 17.73 33.92 -13.11
C MET A 209 17.59 32.38 -13.10
N ILE A 210 18.12 31.74 -12.08
CA ILE A 210 18.34 30.29 -12.04
C ILE A 210 17.65 29.73 -10.80
N GLU A 211 16.72 28.82 -11.00
CA GLU A 211 16.02 28.10 -9.96
C GLU A 211 16.53 26.66 -9.90
N ASP A 212 16.87 26.16 -8.71
CA ASP A 212 17.15 24.75 -8.50
C ASP A 212 15.83 23.96 -8.49
N ILE A 213 15.67 23.09 -9.49
CA ILE A 213 14.49 22.23 -9.64
C ILE A 213 14.78 20.76 -9.32
N GLY A 214 15.92 20.46 -8.70
CA GLY A 214 16.34 19.09 -8.36
C GLY A 214 15.33 18.37 -7.48
N SER A 215 14.80 19.04 -6.45
CA SER A 215 13.76 18.48 -5.59
C SER A 215 12.45 18.20 -6.35
N ARG A 216 12.07 19.08 -7.29
CA ARG A 216 10.90 18.90 -8.16
C ARG A 216 11.10 17.70 -9.09
N LYS A 217 12.24 17.59 -9.75
CA LYS A 217 12.58 16.45 -10.63
C LYS A 217 12.59 15.12 -9.88
N ALA A 218 13.21 15.05 -8.71
CA ALA A 218 13.18 13.85 -7.85
C ALA A 218 11.75 13.47 -7.42
N ALA A 219 10.92 14.46 -7.13
CA ALA A 219 9.51 14.21 -6.80
C ALA A 219 8.71 13.71 -8.02
N GLU A 220 8.93 14.30 -9.21
CA GLU A 220 8.32 13.86 -10.47
C GLU A 220 8.73 12.42 -10.81
N GLU A 221 10.01 12.08 -10.70
CA GLU A 221 10.52 10.72 -10.90
C GLU A 221 9.93 9.74 -9.87
N ARG A 222 9.82 10.15 -8.62
CA ARG A 222 9.22 9.33 -7.57
C ARG A 222 7.72 9.10 -7.80
N ILE A 223 6.99 10.13 -8.23
CA ILE A 223 5.56 10.02 -8.61
C ILE A 223 5.41 9.05 -9.78
N ASN A 224 6.24 9.18 -10.82
CA ASN A 224 6.24 8.29 -11.97
C ASN A 224 6.58 6.85 -11.55
N HIS A 225 7.57 6.66 -10.68
CA HIS A 225 7.91 5.34 -10.17
C HIS A 225 6.74 4.73 -9.38
N LEU A 226 6.09 5.49 -8.49
CA LEU A 226 4.93 5.03 -7.72
C LEU A 226 3.69 4.79 -8.58
N ALA A 227 3.55 5.47 -9.72
CA ALA A 227 2.45 5.23 -10.67
C ALA A 227 2.53 3.86 -11.34
N TYR A 228 3.72 3.28 -11.47
CA TYR A 228 3.96 2.03 -12.21
C TYR A 228 4.58 0.90 -11.36
N HIS A 229 5.07 1.18 -10.17
CA HIS A 229 5.70 0.20 -9.29
C HIS A 229 5.06 0.15 -7.91
N ASP A 230 5.11 -1.02 -7.28
CA ASP A 230 4.67 -1.23 -5.90
C ASP A 230 5.70 -0.65 -4.92
N ALA A 231 5.25 0.18 -3.99
CA ALA A 231 6.13 0.91 -3.07
C ALA A 231 6.89 0.00 -2.07
N LEU A 232 6.35 -1.18 -1.76
CA LEU A 232 6.95 -2.11 -0.79
C LEU A 232 8.03 -2.98 -1.41
N THR A 233 7.76 -3.51 -2.60
CA THR A 233 8.61 -4.52 -3.26
C THR A 233 9.46 -3.96 -4.38
N GLY A 234 9.09 -2.80 -4.95
CA GLY A 234 9.73 -2.25 -6.16
C GLY A 234 9.32 -2.96 -7.45
N LEU A 235 8.56 -4.04 -7.40
CA LEU A 235 8.04 -4.74 -8.56
C LEU A 235 7.04 -3.88 -9.35
N PRO A 236 6.79 -4.16 -10.62
CA PRO A 236 5.66 -3.65 -11.36
C PRO A 236 4.35 -3.74 -10.56
N ASN A 237 3.57 -2.65 -10.55
CA ASN A 237 2.23 -2.68 -9.98
C ASN A 237 1.21 -3.18 -11.01
N ARG A 238 -0.07 -3.24 -10.63
CA ARG A 238 -1.17 -3.68 -11.51
C ARG A 238 -1.21 -2.91 -12.84
N GLN A 239 -0.93 -1.61 -12.83
CA GLN A 239 -0.99 -0.77 -14.02
C GLN A 239 0.12 -1.14 -15.03
N LEU A 240 1.36 -1.28 -14.54
CA LEU A 240 2.48 -1.69 -15.39
C LEU A 240 2.35 -3.14 -15.84
N ALA A 241 1.80 -4.03 -14.99
CA ALA A 241 1.52 -5.41 -15.37
C ALA A 241 0.52 -5.48 -16.53
N LYS A 242 -0.54 -4.66 -16.49
CA LYS A 242 -1.52 -4.55 -17.57
C LYS A 242 -0.87 -4.11 -18.89
N ASP A 243 -0.10 -3.06 -18.86
CA ASP A 243 0.61 -2.53 -20.04
C ASP A 243 1.55 -3.60 -20.63
N ARG A 244 2.34 -4.27 -19.80
CA ARG A 244 3.24 -5.35 -20.24
C ARG A 244 2.51 -6.55 -20.81
N LEU A 245 1.38 -6.94 -20.21
CA LEU A 245 0.57 -8.05 -20.76
C LEU A 245 -0.05 -7.67 -22.09
N ASP A 246 -0.58 -6.47 -22.24
CA ASP A 246 -1.15 -5.99 -23.50
C ASP A 246 -0.09 -5.98 -24.62
N HIS A 247 1.14 -5.58 -24.32
CA HIS A 247 2.28 -5.66 -25.24
C HIS A 247 2.65 -7.13 -25.58
N ALA A 248 2.69 -8.01 -24.57
CA ALA A 248 2.99 -9.43 -24.77
C ALA A 248 1.91 -10.12 -25.64
N ILE A 249 0.63 -9.80 -25.43
CA ILE A 249 -0.49 -10.27 -26.25
C ILE A 249 -0.35 -9.78 -27.70
N ALA A 250 -0.05 -8.49 -27.89
CA ALA A 250 0.12 -7.92 -29.23
C ALA A 250 1.29 -8.55 -30.00
N TYR A 251 2.37 -8.88 -29.29
CA TYR A 251 3.51 -9.61 -29.87
C TYR A 251 3.14 -11.06 -30.20
N ALA A 252 2.55 -11.78 -29.23
CA ALA A 252 2.15 -13.18 -29.38
C ALA A 252 1.13 -13.39 -30.50
N ALA A 253 0.23 -12.44 -30.72
CA ALA A 253 -0.74 -12.46 -31.83
C ALA A 253 -0.06 -12.42 -33.20
N ARG A 254 1.08 -11.74 -33.35
CA ARG A 254 1.86 -11.66 -34.59
C ARG A 254 2.67 -12.93 -34.83
N GLU A 255 3.31 -13.43 -33.79
CA GLU A 255 4.19 -14.61 -33.86
C GLU A 255 3.43 -15.94 -33.73
N LYS A 256 2.11 -15.91 -33.47
CA LYS A 256 1.25 -17.08 -33.20
C LYS A 256 1.68 -17.90 -31.99
N ASN A 257 2.23 -17.27 -31.00
CA ASN A 257 2.65 -17.85 -29.72
C ASN A 257 1.60 -17.61 -28.62
N GLY A 258 1.79 -18.24 -27.45
CA GLY A 258 0.97 -18.04 -26.28
C GLY A 258 1.58 -17.05 -25.28
N VAL A 259 0.76 -16.58 -24.35
CA VAL A 259 1.19 -15.86 -23.14
C VAL A 259 0.58 -16.57 -21.94
N GLY A 260 1.43 -16.98 -20.99
CA GLY A 260 0.99 -17.54 -19.71
C GLY A 260 0.78 -16.43 -18.66
N VAL A 261 -0.32 -16.51 -17.94
CA VAL A 261 -0.60 -15.60 -16.82
C VAL A 261 -0.83 -16.45 -15.58
N LEU A 262 0.02 -16.28 -14.57
CA LEU A 262 -0.06 -16.97 -13.29
C LEU A 262 -0.44 -15.94 -12.22
N HIS A 263 -1.58 -16.14 -11.56
CA HIS A 263 -2.01 -15.37 -10.40
C HIS A 263 -1.69 -16.16 -9.13
N LEU A 264 -0.89 -15.57 -8.26
CA LEU A 264 -0.33 -16.20 -7.07
C LEU A 264 -0.88 -15.53 -5.81
N ASP A 265 -1.10 -16.33 -4.77
CA ASP A 265 -1.51 -15.84 -3.44
C ASP A 265 -0.78 -16.66 -2.36
N LEU A 266 -0.22 -15.98 -1.36
CA LEU A 266 0.50 -16.64 -0.27
C LEU A 266 -0.47 -17.26 0.72
N ASP A 267 -0.41 -18.56 0.87
CA ASP A 267 -1.28 -19.28 1.79
C ASP A 267 -1.05 -18.86 3.24
N HIS A 268 -2.15 -18.61 3.96
CA HIS A 268 -2.14 -18.25 5.38
C HIS A 268 -1.40 -16.94 5.73
N PHE A 269 -1.09 -16.05 4.78
CA PHE A 269 -0.39 -14.79 5.03
C PHE A 269 -1.08 -13.92 6.10
N LYS A 270 -2.41 -13.91 6.13
CA LYS A 270 -3.17 -13.22 7.17
C LYS A 270 -2.82 -13.72 8.58
N ALA A 271 -2.61 -15.02 8.76
CA ALA A 271 -2.22 -15.58 10.06
C ALA A 271 -0.83 -15.10 10.50
N VAL A 272 0.10 -14.88 9.55
CA VAL A 272 1.42 -14.28 9.84
C VAL A 272 1.24 -12.85 10.35
N ASN A 273 0.42 -12.05 9.67
CA ASN A 273 0.13 -10.67 10.11
C ASN A 273 -0.56 -10.61 11.47
N ASP A 274 -1.55 -11.47 11.70
CA ASP A 274 -2.32 -11.51 12.95
C ASP A 274 -1.46 -11.96 14.12
N SER A 275 -0.46 -12.83 13.90
CA SER A 275 0.39 -13.39 14.96
C SER A 275 1.66 -12.57 15.22
N LEU A 276 2.32 -12.03 14.17
CA LEU A 276 3.65 -11.40 14.25
C LEU A 276 3.65 -9.91 13.87
N GLY A 277 2.51 -9.41 13.41
CA GLY A 277 2.33 -8.01 13.02
C GLY A 277 2.71 -7.69 11.58
N HIS A 278 2.15 -6.59 11.06
CA HIS A 278 2.36 -6.13 9.68
C HIS A 278 3.83 -5.92 9.27
N PRO A 279 4.75 -5.41 10.14
CA PRO A 279 6.14 -5.23 9.73
C PRO A 279 6.86 -6.53 9.33
N ILE A 280 6.51 -7.65 9.96
CA ILE A 280 7.07 -8.97 9.62
C ILE A 280 6.42 -9.49 8.35
N GLY A 281 5.11 -9.29 8.17
CA GLY A 281 4.42 -9.59 6.93
C GLY A 281 4.98 -8.83 5.73
N ASP A 282 5.23 -7.52 5.87
CA ASP A 282 5.84 -6.70 4.83
C ASP A 282 7.25 -7.19 4.45
N ALA A 283 8.06 -7.55 5.45
CA ALA A 283 9.39 -8.09 5.20
C ALA A 283 9.33 -9.49 4.53
N LEU A 284 8.34 -10.33 4.86
CA LEU A 284 8.08 -11.59 4.17
C LEU A 284 7.72 -11.36 2.69
N ILE A 285 6.84 -10.40 2.40
CA ILE A 285 6.46 -10.01 1.02
C ILE A 285 7.68 -9.58 0.21
N GLN A 286 8.61 -8.81 0.81
CA GLN A 286 9.85 -8.40 0.15
C GLN A 286 10.76 -9.58 -0.18
N GLU A 287 10.89 -10.54 0.73
CA GLU A 287 11.69 -11.75 0.50
C GLU A 287 11.05 -12.68 -0.54
N VAL A 288 9.71 -12.79 -0.54
CA VAL A 288 8.95 -13.49 -1.59
C VAL A 288 9.22 -12.87 -2.97
N ALA A 289 9.12 -11.54 -3.08
CA ALA A 289 9.40 -10.82 -4.31
C ALA A 289 10.78 -11.15 -4.89
N LYS A 290 11.83 -11.08 -4.05
CA LYS A 290 13.21 -11.43 -4.43
C LYS A 290 13.36 -12.89 -4.89
N LYS A 291 12.68 -13.83 -4.21
CA LYS A 291 12.73 -15.24 -4.62
C LYS A 291 12.01 -15.47 -5.96
N LEU A 292 10.89 -14.80 -6.19
CA LEU A 292 10.15 -14.89 -7.45
C LEU A 292 10.98 -14.40 -8.64
N GLU A 293 11.76 -13.33 -8.50
CA GLU A 293 12.65 -12.81 -9.55
C GLU A 293 13.64 -13.88 -10.07
N ASN A 294 14.05 -14.82 -9.21
CA ASN A 294 14.92 -15.92 -9.60
C ASN A 294 14.18 -17.09 -10.28
N CYS A 295 12.84 -17.07 -10.31
CA CYS A 295 12.04 -18.13 -10.89
C CYS A 295 11.80 -17.96 -12.39
N VAL A 296 11.87 -16.75 -12.91
CA VAL A 296 11.51 -16.37 -14.28
C VAL A 296 12.68 -15.75 -15.02
N ARG A 297 12.53 -15.48 -16.32
CA ARG A 297 13.54 -14.85 -17.19
C ARG A 297 13.36 -13.33 -17.19
N ASP A 298 14.37 -12.60 -17.64
CA ASP A 298 14.31 -11.12 -17.79
C ASP A 298 13.21 -10.64 -18.75
N THR A 299 12.80 -11.52 -19.70
CA THR A 299 11.72 -11.25 -20.64
C THR A 299 10.33 -11.40 -20.05
N ASP A 300 10.22 -12.09 -18.92
CA ASP A 300 8.97 -12.31 -18.21
C ASP A 300 8.71 -11.14 -17.23
N THR A 301 7.50 -11.01 -16.77
CA THR A 301 7.14 -9.94 -15.83
C THR A 301 6.62 -10.54 -14.54
N ILE A 302 7.17 -10.08 -13.41
CA ILE A 302 6.58 -10.29 -12.10
C ILE A 302 6.01 -8.96 -11.65
N ALA A 303 4.80 -8.99 -11.10
CA ALA A 303 4.12 -7.82 -10.56
C ALA A 303 3.48 -8.15 -9.22
N ARG A 304 3.33 -7.15 -8.35
CA ARG A 304 2.49 -7.25 -7.15
C ARG A 304 1.19 -6.50 -7.41
N ILE A 305 0.07 -7.22 -7.26
CA ILE A 305 -1.26 -6.65 -7.52
C ILE A 305 -1.83 -5.96 -6.28
N GLY A 306 -1.53 -6.48 -5.09
CA GLY A 306 -1.90 -5.92 -3.79
C GLY A 306 -1.86 -6.97 -2.70
N GLY A 307 -1.73 -6.58 -1.44
CA GLY A 307 -1.69 -7.52 -0.33
C GLY A 307 -0.60 -8.59 -0.47
N ASP A 308 -1.00 -9.84 -0.49
CA ASP A 308 -0.21 -11.05 -0.69
C ASP A 308 -0.31 -11.63 -2.12
N GLU A 309 -0.90 -10.87 -3.06
CA GLU A 309 -1.13 -11.32 -4.43
C GLU A 309 -0.02 -10.85 -5.38
N PHE A 310 0.52 -11.79 -6.15
CA PHE A 310 1.50 -11.57 -7.20
C PHE A 310 0.97 -12.06 -8.56
N LEU A 311 1.48 -11.47 -9.63
CA LEU A 311 1.18 -11.85 -11.01
C LEU A 311 2.49 -12.14 -11.74
N ILE A 312 2.55 -13.28 -12.43
CA ILE A 312 3.64 -13.59 -13.35
C ILE A 312 3.07 -13.64 -14.76
N ILE A 313 3.70 -12.93 -15.67
CA ILE A 313 3.37 -12.92 -17.11
C ILE A 313 4.53 -13.55 -17.85
N LEU A 314 4.30 -14.70 -18.44
CA LEU A 314 5.26 -15.45 -19.24
C LEU A 314 5.03 -15.09 -20.70
N ALA A 315 5.96 -14.33 -21.27
CA ALA A 315 5.88 -13.92 -22.65
C ALA A 315 6.40 -15.05 -23.59
N ASN A 316 5.83 -15.12 -24.79
CA ASN A 316 6.32 -15.98 -25.85
C ASN A 316 6.37 -17.48 -25.50
N VAL A 317 5.26 -18.00 -24.96
CA VAL A 317 5.11 -19.41 -24.58
C VAL A 317 4.75 -20.22 -25.82
N MET A 318 5.61 -21.17 -26.18
CA MET A 318 5.36 -22.12 -27.30
C MET A 318 4.71 -23.41 -26.83
N ASP A 319 4.98 -23.81 -25.57
CA ASP A 319 4.52 -25.05 -24.96
C ASP A 319 3.90 -24.81 -23.59
N PRO A 320 2.65 -25.21 -23.34
CA PRO A 320 2.01 -25.11 -22.02
C PRO A 320 2.79 -25.81 -20.88
N GLU A 321 3.60 -26.82 -21.16
CA GLU A 321 4.41 -27.52 -20.18
C GLU A 321 5.42 -26.58 -19.50
N ILE A 322 5.88 -25.55 -20.22
CA ILE A 322 6.76 -24.51 -19.67
C ILE A 322 6.06 -23.78 -18.51
N ILE A 323 4.77 -23.49 -18.64
CA ILE A 323 4.00 -22.80 -17.61
C ILE A 323 3.91 -23.66 -16.36
N SER A 324 3.62 -24.96 -16.53
CA SER A 324 3.57 -25.93 -15.42
C SER A 324 4.91 -26.03 -14.70
N SER A 325 6.02 -26.10 -15.45
CA SER A 325 7.36 -26.19 -14.88
C SER A 325 7.73 -24.95 -14.06
N ILE A 326 7.32 -23.76 -14.51
CA ILE A 326 7.52 -22.52 -13.75
C ILE A 326 6.63 -22.48 -12.51
N ALA A 327 5.38 -22.93 -12.60
CA ALA A 327 4.49 -23.00 -11.45
C ALA A 327 5.06 -23.92 -10.35
N VAL A 328 5.56 -25.11 -10.72
CA VAL A 328 6.24 -26.04 -9.80
C VAL A 328 7.48 -25.39 -9.20
N LYS A 329 8.34 -24.77 -10.02
CA LYS A 329 9.55 -24.07 -9.54
C LYS A 329 9.22 -22.98 -8.54
N VAL A 330 8.15 -22.21 -8.78
CA VAL A 330 7.68 -21.17 -7.84
C VAL A 330 7.22 -21.80 -6.52
N GLN A 331 6.44 -22.87 -6.56
CA GLN A 331 5.99 -23.58 -5.35
C GLN A 331 7.16 -24.13 -4.55
N GLU A 332 8.12 -24.81 -5.20
CA GLU A 332 9.31 -25.33 -4.55
C GLU A 332 10.15 -24.21 -3.91
N THR A 333 10.35 -23.11 -4.63
CA THR A 333 11.14 -21.96 -4.16
C THR A 333 10.49 -21.27 -2.96
N LEU A 334 9.18 -21.08 -2.98
CA LEU A 334 8.44 -20.43 -1.90
C LEU A 334 8.12 -21.39 -0.74
N GLY A 335 8.07 -22.71 -0.97
CA GLY A 335 7.91 -23.72 0.07
C GLY A 335 9.11 -23.86 1.01
N THR A 336 10.22 -23.17 0.73
CA THR A 336 11.40 -23.17 1.59
C THR A 336 11.24 -22.19 2.75
N THR A 337 11.98 -22.44 3.86
CA THR A 337 11.97 -21.55 5.03
C THR A 337 12.48 -20.14 4.68
N PHE A 338 11.77 -19.12 5.14
CA PHE A 338 12.16 -17.72 5.09
C PHE A 338 12.76 -17.28 6.42
N LYS A 339 13.89 -16.57 6.38
CA LYS A 339 14.50 -15.96 7.57
C LYS A 339 14.21 -14.46 7.53
N VAL A 340 13.22 -14.02 8.29
CA VAL A 340 12.72 -12.65 8.29
C VAL A 340 12.85 -12.07 9.69
N GLN A 341 13.69 -11.03 9.85
CA GLN A 341 13.88 -10.30 11.11
C GLN A 341 14.09 -11.22 12.35
N GLY A 342 14.81 -12.33 12.16
CA GLY A 342 15.10 -13.29 13.25
C GLY A 342 14.04 -14.37 13.44
N HIS A 343 12.95 -14.37 12.68
CA HIS A 343 11.94 -15.43 12.65
C HIS A 343 12.18 -16.38 11.48
N GLU A 344 11.98 -17.67 11.71
CA GLU A 344 11.94 -18.68 10.66
C GLU A 344 10.47 -18.95 10.32
N LEU A 345 10.07 -18.59 9.09
CA LEU A 345 8.69 -18.70 8.60
C LEU A 345 8.64 -19.70 7.45
N THR A 346 7.60 -20.51 7.43
CA THR A 346 7.27 -21.36 6.28
C THR A 346 5.92 -20.89 5.73
N THR A 347 5.85 -20.71 4.43
CA THR A 347 4.60 -20.41 3.73
C THR A 347 4.53 -21.26 2.47
N SER A 348 3.35 -21.38 1.91
CA SER A 348 3.14 -21.98 0.60
C SER A 348 2.42 -20.98 -0.31
N VAL A 349 2.25 -21.34 -1.56
CA VAL A 349 1.60 -20.50 -2.56
C VAL A 349 0.58 -21.30 -3.36
N SER A 350 -0.60 -20.74 -3.51
CA SER A 350 -1.61 -21.23 -4.43
C SER A 350 -1.55 -20.43 -5.73
N ILE A 351 -1.69 -21.09 -6.88
CA ILE A 351 -1.48 -20.47 -8.21
C ILE A 351 -2.67 -20.79 -9.13
N GLY A 352 -3.26 -19.74 -9.73
CA GLY A 352 -4.24 -19.86 -10.79
C GLY A 352 -3.62 -19.49 -12.13
N ILE A 353 -3.84 -20.29 -13.17
CA ILE A 353 -3.14 -20.18 -14.46
C ILE A 353 -4.15 -20.01 -15.60
N THR A 354 -3.87 -19.03 -16.48
CA THR A 354 -4.57 -18.83 -17.75
C THR A 354 -3.57 -18.70 -18.90
N VAL A 355 -4.03 -19.02 -20.10
CA VAL A 355 -3.20 -19.02 -21.30
C VAL A 355 -3.90 -18.25 -22.44
N TYR A 356 -3.25 -17.19 -22.93
CA TYR A 356 -3.67 -16.51 -24.15
C TYR A 356 -3.27 -17.39 -25.38
N PRO A 357 -4.10 -17.52 -26.44
CA PRO A 357 -5.41 -16.88 -26.62
C PRO A 357 -6.61 -17.69 -26.09
N GLY A 358 -6.40 -18.92 -25.60
CA GLY A 358 -7.46 -19.86 -25.24
C GLY A 358 -8.41 -19.33 -24.16
N ASP A 359 -7.86 -18.74 -23.11
CA ASP A 359 -8.63 -18.32 -21.94
C ASP A 359 -9.10 -16.87 -21.99
N GLY A 360 -8.52 -16.02 -22.83
CA GLY A 360 -8.89 -14.60 -22.88
C GLY A 360 -8.12 -13.84 -23.93
N LYS A 361 -8.56 -12.60 -24.20
CA LYS A 361 -7.97 -11.72 -25.21
C LYS A 361 -7.38 -10.44 -24.64
N ASP A 362 -7.61 -10.16 -23.38
CA ASP A 362 -7.18 -8.95 -22.68
C ASP A 362 -6.81 -9.26 -21.22
N PHE A 363 -6.19 -8.27 -20.58
CA PHE A 363 -5.73 -8.36 -19.18
C PHE A 363 -6.86 -8.73 -18.21
N ASP A 364 -8.01 -8.03 -18.29
CA ASP A 364 -9.07 -8.16 -17.30
C ASP A 364 -9.74 -9.55 -17.39
N MET A 365 -9.89 -10.09 -18.60
CA MET A 365 -10.44 -11.43 -18.82
C MET A 365 -9.47 -12.52 -18.34
N LEU A 366 -8.19 -12.44 -18.70
CA LEU A 366 -7.18 -13.43 -18.28
C LEU A 366 -6.99 -13.41 -16.77
N LEU A 367 -6.90 -12.23 -16.15
CA LEU A 367 -6.77 -12.12 -14.71
C LEU A 367 -7.99 -12.66 -13.96
N LYS A 368 -9.21 -12.32 -14.40
CA LYS A 368 -10.45 -12.83 -13.79
C LYS A 368 -10.52 -14.36 -13.84
N LYS A 369 -10.12 -14.96 -14.95
CA LYS A 369 -10.10 -16.42 -15.10
C LYS A 369 -8.97 -17.06 -14.29
N ALA A 370 -7.80 -16.41 -14.21
CA ALA A 370 -6.72 -16.85 -13.33
C ALA A 370 -7.13 -16.80 -11.85
N ASP A 371 -7.87 -15.78 -11.43
CA ASP A 371 -8.43 -15.68 -10.08
C ASP A 371 -9.41 -16.85 -9.79
N THR A 372 -10.26 -17.21 -10.75
CA THR A 372 -11.15 -18.38 -10.63
C THR A 372 -10.36 -19.68 -10.46
N ALA A 373 -9.27 -19.86 -11.21
CA ALA A 373 -8.40 -21.03 -11.08
C ALA A 373 -7.63 -21.03 -9.75
N LEU A 374 -7.17 -19.86 -9.30
CA LEU A 374 -6.53 -19.67 -7.99
C LEU A 374 -7.46 -20.06 -6.82
N TYR A 375 -8.71 -19.63 -6.91
CA TYR A 375 -9.72 -20.05 -5.93
C TYR A 375 -9.85 -21.58 -5.85
N LYS A 376 -9.86 -22.27 -7.00
CA LYS A 376 -9.88 -23.74 -7.06
C LYS A 376 -8.61 -24.36 -6.46
N ALA A 377 -7.43 -23.78 -6.73
CA ALA A 377 -6.18 -24.24 -6.10
C ALA A 377 -6.29 -24.16 -4.56
N LYS A 378 -6.82 -23.06 -4.02
CA LYS A 378 -7.06 -22.92 -2.57
C LYS A 378 -8.06 -23.95 -2.02
N ALA A 379 -9.14 -24.22 -2.75
CA ALA A 379 -10.17 -25.21 -2.37
C ALA A 379 -9.65 -26.66 -2.40
N HIS A 380 -8.69 -26.97 -3.28
CA HIS A 380 -8.08 -28.31 -3.37
C HIS A 380 -6.91 -28.53 -2.38
N GLY A 381 -6.90 -27.84 -1.26
CA GLY A 381 -5.92 -28.07 -0.18
C GLY A 381 -4.77 -27.09 -0.16
N ARG A 382 -4.78 -26.04 -0.98
CA ARG A 382 -3.70 -25.04 -1.11
C ARG A 382 -2.38 -25.63 -1.62
N ASN A 383 -1.31 -24.85 -1.64
CA ASN A 383 0.02 -25.27 -2.07
C ASN A 383 0.01 -26.04 -3.41
N THR A 384 -0.82 -25.60 -4.33
CA THR A 384 -1.03 -26.25 -5.65
C THR A 384 -1.28 -25.20 -6.73
N TYR A 385 -1.17 -25.61 -7.99
CA TYR A 385 -1.58 -24.78 -9.11
C TYR A 385 -2.75 -25.41 -9.87
N GLN A 386 -3.57 -24.57 -10.50
CA GLN A 386 -4.69 -24.99 -11.32
C GLN A 386 -4.73 -24.17 -12.61
N PHE A 387 -4.89 -24.85 -13.75
CA PHE A 387 -5.25 -24.21 -15.00
C PHE A 387 -6.74 -23.90 -15.02
N TYR A 388 -7.11 -22.76 -15.59
CA TYR A 388 -8.50 -22.41 -15.77
C TYR A 388 -9.21 -23.41 -16.69
N THR A 389 -10.45 -23.76 -16.38
CA THR A 389 -11.38 -24.48 -17.25
C THR A 389 -12.74 -23.80 -17.20
N ASP A 390 -13.52 -23.88 -18.29
CA ASP A 390 -14.86 -23.27 -18.33
C ASP A 390 -15.80 -23.85 -17.26
N GLN A 391 -15.58 -25.10 -16.85
CA GLN A 391 -16.31 -25.74 -15.74
C GLN A 391 -16.09 -25.03 -14.40
N MET A 392 -14.87 -24.53 -14.12
CA MET A 392 -14.55 -23.81 -12.90
C MET A 392 -15.35 -22.52 -12.73
N ASN A 393 -15.68 -21.84 -13.84
CA ASN A 393 -16.52 -20.64 -13.76
C ASN A 393 -17.94 -20.98 -13.26
N SER A 394 -18.51 -22.10 -13.72
CA SER A 394 -19.81 -22.58 -13.27
C SER A 394 -19.81 -22.92 -11.79
N GLU A 395 -18.75 -23.59 -11.32
CA GLU A 395 -18.57 -23.97 -9.92
C GLU A 395 -18.35 -22.75 -9.01
N ALA A 396 -17.62 -21.74 -9.46
CA ALA A 396 -17.43 -20.49 -8.71
C ALA A 396 -18.75 -19.71 -8.54
N VAL A 397 -19.57 -19.66 -9.57
CA VAL A 397 -20.92 -19.06 -9.50
C VAL A 397 -21.81 -19.83 -8.53
N GLU A 398 -21.75 -21.16 -8.59
CA GLU A 398 -22.49 -22.02 -7.68
C GLU A 398 -22.06 -21.83 -6.21
N TYR A 399 -20.76 -21.78 -5.95
CA TYR A 399 -20.20 -21.49 -4.62
C TYR A 399 -20.75 -20.18 -4.04
N LEU A 400 -20.77 -19.11 -4.84
CA LEU A 400 -21.31 -17.82 -4.39
C LEU A 400 -22.80 -17.90 -4.09
N LYS A 401 -23.58 -18.62 -4.90
CA LYS A 401 -25.00 -18.84 -4.65
C LYS A 401 -25.23 -19.60 -3.34
N ILE A 402 -24.47 -20.68 -3.13
CA ILE A 402 -24.54 -21.50 -1.91
C ILE A 402 -24.15 -20.65 -0.71
N ARG A 403 -23.00 -19.96 -0.74
CA ARG A 403 -22.53 -19.13 0.36
C ARG A 403 -23.52 -18.05 0.77
N ASN A 404 -24.11 -17.37 -0.21
CA ASN A 404 -25.09 -16.33 0.05
C ASN A 404 -26.44 -16.89 0.55
N GLY A 405 -26.83 -18.09 0.11
CA GLY A 405 -28.07 -18.75 0.50
C GLY A 405 -28.04 -19.37 1.90
N LEU A 406 -26.88 -19.86 2.39
CA LEU A 406 -26.78 -20.63 3.65
C LEU A 406 -27.38 -19.92 4.86
N ARG A 407 -27.14 -18.60 4.98
CA ARG A 407 -27.70 -17.82 6.11
C ARG A 407 -29.22 -17.73 6.05
N GLN A 408 -29.75 -17.57 4.85
CA GLN A 408 -31.20 -17.50 4.64
C GLN A 408 -31.87 -18.87 4.82
N ALA A 409 -31.16 -19.93 4.47
CA ALA A 409 -31.64 -21.30 4.61
C ALA A 409 -32.00 -21.68 6.05
N LEU A 410 -31.22 -21.19 7.04
CA LEU A 410 -31.55 -21.37 8.47
C LEU A 410 -32.84 -20.65 8.87
N ILE A 411 -33.06 -19.44 8.35
CA ILE A 411 -34.23 -18.61 8.66
C ILE A 411 -35.51 -19.20 8.02
N ASN A 412 -35.37 -19.72 6.80
CA ASN A 412 -36.47 -20.23 6.00
C ASN A 412 -36.76 -21.71 6.25
N GLU A 413 -36.07 -22.36 7.19
CA GLU A 413 -36.25 -23.81 7.50
C GLU A 413 -36.05 -24.70 6.25
N GLU A 414 -35.00 -24.37 5.43
CA GLU A 414 -34.72 -25.10 4.19
C GLU A 414 -33.87 -26.36 4.41
N PHE A 415 -33.31 -26.56 5.60
CA PHE A 415 -32.59 -27.78 5.95
C PHE A 415 -33.55 -28.92 6.30
N LEU A 416 -33.11 -30.13 6.01
CA LEU A 416 -33.82 -31.35 6.38
C LEU A 416 -32.81 -32.48 6.69
N LEU A 417 -33.24 -33.48 7.44
CA LEU A 417 -32.42 -34.64 7.74
C LEU A 417 -32.92 -35.85 6.97
N HIS A 418 -32.01 -36.56 6.31
CA HIS A 418 -32.22 -37.93 5.85
C HIS A 418 -31.48 -38.85 6.79
N TYR A 419 -31.98 -40.09 6.89
CA TYR A 419 -31.53 -41.07 7.85
C TYR A 419 -31.08 -42.32 7.13
N GLN A 420 -29.88 -42.83 7.46
CA GLN A 420 -29.33 -44.04 6.88
C GLN A 420 -29.13 -45.08 7.97
N PRO A 421 -29.70 -46.31 7.84
CA PRO A 421 -29.60 -47.34 8.86
C PRO A 421 -28.18 -47.91 8.96
N GLN A 422 -27.77 -48.19 10.19
CA GLN A 422 -26.56 -48.92 10.56
C GLN A 422 -26.95 -50.33 10.98
N ILE A 423 -26.34 -51.34 10.35
CA ILE A 423 -26.76 -52.75 10.47
C ILE A 423 -25.68 -53.54 11.20
N ASN A 424 -26.08 -54.29 12.20
CA ASN A 424 -25.23 -55.30 12.86
C ASN A 424 -25.03 -56.47 11.90
N LEU A 425 -23.77 -56.79 11.56
CA LEU A 425 -23.46 -57.85 10.58
C LEU A 425 -23.69 -59.29 11.12
N ALA A 426 -23.79 -59.46 12.45
CA ALA A 426 -23.99 -60.80 13.06
C ALA A 426 -25.46 -61.26 13.01
N ASP A 427 -26.43 -60.34 13.16
CA ASP A 427 -27.85 -60.68 13.23
C ASP A 427 -28.75 -59.92 12.25
N GLY A 428 -28.16 -59.04 11.44
CA GLY A 428 -28.82 -58.24 10.40
C GLY A 428 -29.77 -57.16 10.95
N LYS A 429 -29.77 -56.87 12.27
CA LYS A 429 -30.64 -55.86 12.87
C LYS A 429 -30.11 -54.44 12.74
N VAL A 430 -31.04 -53.50 12.70
CA VAL A 430 -30.72 -52.07 12.79
C VAL A 430 -30.30 -51.77 14.23
N VAL A 431 -29.07 -51.29 14.42
CA VAL A 431 -28.49 -50.88 15.72
C VAL A 431 -28.42 -49.37 15.89
N GLY A 432 -28.43 -48.64 14.82
CA GLY A 432 -28.36 -47.18 14.78
C GLY A 432 -28.83 -46.61 13.45
N VAL A 433 -28.83 -45.30 13.40
CA VAL A 433 -29.16 -44.55 12.18
C VAL A 433 -28.33 -43.28 12.14
N GLU A 434 -27.71 -43.00 11.03
CA GLU A 434 -26.96 -41.73 10.82
C GLU A 434 -27.89 -40.66 10.28
N ALA A 435 -27.90 -39.49 10.92
CA ALA A 435 -28.64 -38.29 10.51
C ALA A 435 -27.81 -37.46 9.54
N LEU A 436 -28.14 -37.51 8.28
CA LEU A 436 -27.44 -36.87 7.18
C LEU A 436 -28.17 -35.61 6.72
N ILE A 437 -27.58 -34.45 6.94
CA ILE A 437 -28.18 -33.17 6.56
C ILE A 437 -28.34 -33.06 5.05
N ARG A 438 -29.41 -32.40 4.61
CA ARG A 438 -29.76 -32.06 3.23
C ARG A 438 -30.24 -30.61 3.22
N TRP A 439 -30.02 -29.91 2.14
CA TRP A 439 -30.52 -28.55 1.97
C TRP A 439 -31.48 -28.49 0.78
N ARG A 440 -32.73 -28.14 1.03
CA ARG A 440 -33.76 -27.92 0.01
C ARG A 440 -33.60 -26.51 -0.53
N HIS A 441 -32.62 -26.33 -1.47
CA HIS A 441 -32.36 -25.04 -2.07
C HIS A 441 -33.50 -24.65 -3.03
N PRO A 442 -33.99 -23.38 -3.03
CA PRO A 442 -35.12 -22.96 -3.84
C PRO A 442 -34.91 -23.13 -5.37
N GLU A 443 -33.69 -22.92 -5.85
CA GLU A 443 -33.38 -23.01 -7.30
C GLU A 443 -32.69 -24.32 -7.70
N MET A 444 -31.94 -24.95 -6.79
CA MET A 444 -31.05 -26.08 -7.09
C MET A 444 -31.58 -27.42 -6.62
N GLY A 445 -32.77 -27.45 -6.01
CA GLY A 445 -33.35 -28.68 -5.46
C GLY A 445 -32.67 -29.15 -4.15
N ILE A 446 -32.63 -30.48 -3.93
CA ILE A 446 -32.02 -31.03 -2.71
C ILE A 446 -30.50 -31.17 -2.90
N LEU A 447 -29.76 -30.37 -2.16
CA LEU A 447 -28.29 -30.40 -2.14
C LEU A 447 -27.78 -31.42 -1.11
N GLN A 448 -26.76 -32.18 -1.54
CA GLN A 448 -26.02 -33.12 -0.69
C GLN A 448 -25.00 -32.36 0.19
N PRO A 449 -24.58 -32.90 1.35
CA PRO A 449 -23.62 -32.25 2.27
C PRO A 449 -22.34 -31.82 1.60
N GLY A 450 -21.74 -32.64 0.76
CA GLY A 450 -20.48 -32.35 0.07
C GLY A 450 -20.49 -31.07 -0.81
N ARG A 451 -21.69 -30.52 -1.15
CA ARG A 451 -21.80 -29.26 -1.91
C ARG A 451 -21.84 -28.03 -1.04
N PHE A 452 -22.12 -28.09 0.24
CA PHE A 452 -22.31 -26.89 1.05
C PHE A 452 -21.64 -26.94 2.44
N ILE A 453 -21.26 -28.10 2.98
CA ILE A 453 -20.65 -28.20 4.32
C ILE A 453 -19.34 -27.46 4.39
N GLN A 454 -18.43 -27.66 3.43
CA GLN A 454 -17.17 -26.92 3.39
C GLN A 454 -17.38 -25.40 3.35
N ILE A 455 -18.35 -24.92 2.57
CA ILE A 455 -18.70 -23.50 2.49
C ILE A 455 -19.27 -23.00 3.82
N ALA A 456 -20.05 -23.82 4.51
CA ALA A 456 -20.58 -23.50 5.83
C ALA A 456 -19.47 -23.43 6.89
N GLU A 457 -18.44 -24.30 6.80
CA GLU A 457 -17.26 -24.28 7.68
C GLU A 457 -16.41 -23.03 7.48
N GLU A 458 -16.08 -22.70 6.23
CA GLU A 458 -15.30 -21.49 5.86
C GLU A 458 -16.01 -20.20 6.33
N SER A 459 -17.32 -20.15 6.19
CA SER A 459 -18.14 -19.00 6.62
C SER A 459 -18.48 -18.97 8.12
N GLY A 460 -18.19 -20.05 8.86
CA GLY A 460 -18.57 -20.22 10.26
C GLY A 460 -20.06 -20.53 10.48
N LEU A 461 -20.86 -20.62 9.42
CA LEU A 461 -22.28 -20.96 9.51
C LEU A 461 -22.54 -22.44 9.87
N ILE A 462 -21.50 -23.28 9.80
CA ILE A 462 -21.59 -24.68 10.23
C ILE A 462 -21.99 -24.81 11.70
N VAL A 463 -21.64 -23.84 12.56
CA VAL A 463 -22.02 -23.88 13.99
C VAL A 463 -23.55 -23.83 14.15
N PRO A 464 -24.28 -22.80 13.71
CA PRO A 464 -25.73 -22.79 13.85
C PRO A 464 -26.43 -23.87 13.00
N ILE A 465 -25.85 -24.33 11.88
CA ILE A 465 -26.38 -25.44 11.08
C ILE A 465 -26.28 -26.75 11.87
N GLY A 466 -25.15 -27.01 12.52
CA GLY A 466 -24.97 -28.21 13.33
C GLY A 466 -25.83 -28.23 14.59
N ASP A 467 -26.02 -27.08 15.24
CA ASP A 467 -26.97 -26.97 16.37
C ASP A 467 -28.39 -27.31 15.91
N TRP A 468 -28.78 -26.81 14.71
CA TRP A 468 -30.05 -27.15 14.09
C TRP A 468 -30.16 -28.68 13.83
N ALA A 469 -29.13 -29.28 13.22
CA ALA A 469 -29.12 -30.71 12.90
C ALA A 469 -29.22 -31.58 14.15
N LEU A 470 -28.43 -31.26 15.17
CA LEU A 470 -28.44 -31.99 16.46
C LEU A 470 -29.80 -31.93 17.13
N LYS A 471 -30.40 -30.75 17.22
CA LYS A 471 -31.74 -30.57 17.80
C LYS A 471 -32.81 -31.40 17.06
N HIS A 472 -32.83 -31.31 15.71
CA HIS A 472 -33.84 -32.00 14.91
C HIS A 472 -33.61 -33.50 14.88
N ALA A 473 -32.37 -33.99 14.93
CA ALA A 473 -32.07 -35.42 15.07
C ALA A 473 -32.61 -35.98 16.39
N CYS A 474 -32.37 -35.28 17.51
CA CYS A 474 -32.92 -35.67 18.82
C CYS A 474 -34.46 -35.65 18.85
N GLN A 475 -35.07 -34.61 18.28
CA GLN A 475 -36.55 -34.52 18.19
C GLN A 475 -37.14 -35.66 17.36
N GLN A 476 -36.50 -35.98 16.23
CA GLN A 476 -36.97 -37.09 15.37
C GLN A 476 -36.85 -38.45 16.05
N ALA A 477 -35.77 -38.70 16.80
CA ALA A 477 -35.61 -39.94 17.57
C ALA A 477 -36.73 -40.11 18.61
N VAL A 478 -37.11 -39.03 19.29
CA VAL A 478 -38.24 -39.05 20.24
C VAL A 478 -39.56 -39.32 19.52
N ALA A 479 -39.77 -38.69 18.33
CA ALA A 479 -40.98 -38.92 17.53
C ALA A 479 -41.10 -40.38 17.07
N TRP A 480 -40.02 -41.03 16.67
CA TRP A 480 -40.04 -42.46 16.33
C TRP A 480 -40.37 -43.34 17.52
N ARG A 481 -39.80 -43.05 18.68
CA ARG A 481 -40.15 -43.79 19.92
C ARG A 481 -41.63 -43.63 20.27
N GLN A 482 -42.17 -42.41 20.12
CA GLN A 482 -43.60 -42.15 20.32
C GLN A 482 -44.48 -42.86 19.28
N ALA A 483 -44.00 -43.06 18.07
CA ALA A 483 -44.67 -43.86 17.04
C ALA A 483 -44.52 -45.35 17.23
N GLY A 484 -43.87 -45.83 18.31
CA GLY A 484 -43.79 -47.25 18.69
C GLY A 484 -42.58 -48.01 18.15
N LEU A 485 -41.61 -47.32 17.52
CA LEU A 485 -40.36 -47.95 17.12
C LEU A 485 -39.49 -48.27 18.35
N PRO A 486 -38.66 -49.32 18.28
CA PRO A 486 -37.68 -49.59 19.31
C PRO A 486 -36.66 -48.44 19.37
N PRO A 487 -36.06 -48.18 20.55
CA PRO A 487 -35.03 -47.16 20.65
C PRO A 487 -33.83 -47.52 19.77
N VAL A 488 -33.42 -46.61 18.92
CA VAL A 488 -32.25 -46.72 18.04
C VAL A 488 -31.26 -45.60 18.38
N VAL A 489 -29.98 -45.87 18.23
CA VAL A 489 -28.93 -44.84 18.36
C VAL A 489 -29.01 -43.93 17.17
N VAL A 490 -29.09 -42.61 17.41
CA VAL A 490 -29.03 -41.61 16.34
C VAL A 490 -27.64 -40.97 16.33
N ALA A 491 -26.92 -41.16 15.25
CA ALA A 491 -25.58 -40.61 15.03
C ALA A 491 -25.68 -39.27 14.29
N VAL A 492 -24.94 -38.27 14.77
CA VAL A 492 -24.91 -36.92 14.22
C VAL A 492 -23.48 -36.50 14.00
N ASN A 493 -23.17 -36.08 12.78
CA ASN A 493 -21.86 -35.57 12.38
C ASN A 493 -21.55 -34.25 13.05
N LEU A 494 -20.31 -34.09 13.55
CA LEU A 494 -19.80 -32.88 14.19
C LEU A 494 -18.56 -32.35 13.46
N SER A 495 -18.65 -31.11 12.95
CA SER A 495 -17.53 -30.44 12.28
C SER A 495 -16.45 -30.03 13.28
N ALA A 496 -15.18 -30.10 12.85
CA ALA A 496 -14.06 -29.59 13.61
C ALA A 496 -14.20 -28.09 13.92
N VAL A 497 -14.83 -27.32 13.04
CA VAL A 497 -15.10 -25.88 13.26
C VAL A 497 -16.13 -25.66 14.37
N GLN A 498 -17.17 -26.51 14.46
CA GLN A 498 -18.13 -26.47 15.56
C GLN A 498 -17.46 -26.77 16.89
N PHE A 499 -16.58 -27.77 16.91
CA PHE A 499 -15.88 -28.19 18.13
C PHE A 499 -14.93 -27.07 18.63
N LYS A 500 -14.25 -26.35 17.71
CA LYS A 500 -13.29 -25.26 18.04
C LYS A 500 -13.96 -23.93 18.36
N ARG A 501 -15.01 -23.55 17.64
CA ARG A 501 -15.63 -22.22 17.69
C ARG A 501 -16.99 -22.20 18.39
N GLY A 502 -17.63 -23.33 18.51
CA GLY A 502 -18.93 -23.51 19.20
C GLY A 502 -18.73 -23.93 20.63
N ASP A 503 -19.81 -23.84 21.41
CA ASP A 503 -19.91 -24.46 22.73
C ASP A 503 -20.74 -25.75 22.57
N ILE A 504 -20.08 -26.82 22.09
CA ILE A 504 -20.74 -28.08 21.75
C ILE A 504 -21.44 -28.70 22.97
N GLU A 505 -20.86 -28.56 24.15
CA GLU A 505 -21.46 -29.07 25.39
C GLU A 505 -22.83 -28.42 25.65
N LYS A 506 -22.88 -27.08 25.50
CA LYS A 506 -24.13 -26.33 25.65
C LYS A 506 -25.13 -26.69 24.56
N SER A 507 -24.72 -26.84 23.31
CA SER A 507 -25.57 -27.21 22.18
C SER A 507 -26.20 -28.58 22.41
N VAL A 508 -25.44 -29.58 22.88
CA VAL A 508 -25.90 -30.90 23.21
C VAL A 508 -26.89 -30.87 24.39
N ILE A 509 -26.55 -30.20 25.48
CA ILE A 509 -27.45 -30.07 26.64
C ILE A 509 -28.78 -29.44 26.24
N GLN A 510 -28.74 -28.41 25.42
CA GLN A 510 -29.93 -27.73 24.92
C GLN A 510 -30.79 -28.67 24.06
N ALA A 511 -30.17 -29.39 23.11
CA ALA A 511 -30.89 -30.33 22.23
C ALA A 511 -31.56 -31.47 23.01
N LEU A 512 -30.86 -32.05 24.00
CA LEU A 512 -31.38 -33.08 24.86
C LEU A 512 -32.54 -32.58 25.74
N ASN A 513 -32.40 -31.41 26.36
CA ASN A 513 -33.44 -30.84 27.22
C ASN A 513 -34.70 -30.45 26.44
N GLU A 514 -34.53 -29.84 25.25
CA GLU A 514 -35.66 -29.42 24.42
C GLU A 514 -36.41 -30.61 23.79
N SER A 515 -35.69 -31.68 23.44
CA SER A 515 -36.31 -32.88 22.83
C SER A 515 -36.80 -33.92 23.83
N GLY A 516 -36.19 -34.00 25.02
CA GLY A 516 -36.36 -35.08 25.96
C GLY A 516 -35.75 -36.43 25.49
N HIS A 517 -34.77 -36.37 24.60
CA HIS A 517 -34.05 -37.54 24.09
C HIS A 517 -33.12 -38.11 25.16
N ASP A 518 -33.03 -39.43 25.25
CA ASP A 518 -32.11 -40.11 26.17
C ASP A 518 -30.69 -40.06 25.61
N PRO A 519 -29.71 -39.45 26.31
CA PRO A 519 -28.33 -39.33 25.83
C PRO A 519 -27.68 -40.68 25.49
N ASN A 520 -28.08 -41.79 26.07
CA ASN A 520 -27.54 -43.12 25.75
C ASN A 520 -27.83 -43.56 24.29
N TYR A 521 -28.79 -42.95 23.65
CA TYR A 521 -29.16 -43.19 22.25
C TYR A 521 -28.72 -42.07 21.30
N LEU A 522 -27.86 -41.15 21.75
CA LEU A 522 -27.18 -40.14 20.92
C LEU A 522 -25.72 -40.51 20.70
N GLU A 523 -25.30 -40.55 19.46
CA GLU A 523 -23.89 -40.72 19.05
C GLU A 523 -23.41 -39.47 18.33
N LEU A 524 -22.24 -38.96 18.69
CA LEU A 524 -21.59 -37.86 18.00
C LEU A 524 -20.41 -38.40 17.17
N GLU A 525 -20.43 -38.14 15.88
CA GLU A 525 -19.42 -38.56 14.93
C GLU A 525 -18.40 -37.44 14.72
N LEU A 526 -17.14 -37.72 15.00
CA LEU A 526 -16.02 -36.75 14.99
C LEU A 526 -15.06 -37.12 13.89
N THR A 527 -14.68 -36.18 13.04
CA THR A 527 -13.63 -36.44 12.05
C THR A 527 -12.25 -36.56 12.73
N GLU A 528 -11.34 -37.33 12.13
CA GLU A 528 -9.98 -37.56 12.63
C GLU A 528 -9.23 -36.27 12.91
N SER A 529 -9.45 -35.19 12.14
CA SER A 529 -8.81 -33.90 12.28
C SER A 529 -9.05 -33.16 13.60
N ILE A 530 -10.15 -33.46 14.30
CA ILE A 530 -10.44 -32.90 15.64
C ILE A 530 -9.42 -33.37 16.69
N LEU A 531 -8.83 -34.54 16.46
CA LEU A 531 -7.92 -35.20 17.40
C LEU A 531 -6.47 -34.64 17.35
N ILE A 532 -6.13 -33.87 16.34
CA ILE A 532 -4.74 -33.41 16.08
C ILE A 532 -4.47 -32.06 16.75
N ASP A 533 -5.45 -31.17 16.82
CA ASP A 533 -5.31 -29.80 17.34
C ASP A 533 -5.83 -29.69 18.79
N ASP A 534 -5.11 -28.95 19.65
CA ASP A 534 -5.45 -28.59 21.05
C ASP A 534 -5.99 -29.77 21.90
N THR A 535 -5.14 -30.76 22.04
CA THR A 535 -5.50 -32.08 22.59
C THR A 535 -6.07 -32.09 24.02
N ASP A 536 -5.64 -31.17 24.90
CA ASP A 536 -6.07 -31.22 26.30
C ASP A 536 -7.49 -30.62 26.51
N HIS A 537 -7.83 -29.54 25.80
CA HIS A 537 -9.18 -28.96 25.82
C HIS A 537 -10.19 -29.89 25.15
N ALA A 538 -9.83 -30.48 24.01
CA ALA A 538 -10.65 -31.45 23.31
C ALA A 538 -10.94 -32.69 24.19
N LEU A 539 -9.91 -33.23 24.82
CA LEU A 539 -10.07 -34.37 25.75
C LEU A 539 -11.04 -34.10 26.89
N GLU A 540 -10.96 -32.90 27.48
CA GLU A 540 -11.83 -32.55 28.60
C GLU A 540 -13.29 -32.39 28.13
N THR A 541 -13.53 -31.76 26.99
CA THR A 541 -14.88 -31.64 26.40
C THR A 541 -15.47 -33.01 26.08
N LEU A 542 -14.70 -33.90 25.42
CA LEU A 542 -15.18 -35.27 25.12
C LEU A 542 -15.48 -36.09 26.37
N ARG A 543 -14.67 -35.94 27.44
CA ARG A 543 -14.95 -36.61 28.74
C ARG A 543 -16.28 -36.12 29.35
N ARG A 544 -16.56 -34.80 29.29
CA ARG A 544 -17.83 -34.26 29.79
C ARG A 544 -19.01 -34.76 28.97
N LEU A 545 -18.89 -34.80 27.64
CA LEU A 545 -19.93 -35.39 26.77
C LEU A 545 -20.18 -36.88 27.09
N LYS A 546 -19.11 -37.66 27.28
CA LYS A 546 -19.24 -39.08 27.71
C LYS A 546 -19.89 -39.23 29.08
N ALA A 547 -19.59 -38.34 30.03
CA ALA A 547 -20.19 -38.38 31.37
C ALA A 547 -21.71 -38.13 31.35
N MET A 548 -22.24 -37.52 30.29
CA MET A 548 -23.69 -37.36 30.05
C MET A 548 -24.34 -38.65 29.53
N GLY A 549 -23.58 -39.71 29.16
CA GLY A 549 -24.08 -41.00 28.71
C GLY A 549 -24.09 -41.21 27.19
N MET A 550 -23.70 -40.21 26.39
CA MET A 550 -23.71 -40.34 24.93
C MET A 550 -22.54 -41.16 24.39
N LYS A 551 -22.68 -41.63 23.17
CA LYS A 551 -21.65 -42.35 22.44
C LYS A 551 -20.81 -41.41 21.57
N LEU A 552 -19.54 -41.75 21.37
CA LEU A 552 -18.60 -41.04 20.52
C LEU A 552 -18.02 -42.00 19.49
N SER A 553 -18.00 -41.58 18.22
CA SER A 553 -17.34 -42.32 17.14
C SER A 553 -16.36 -41.44 16.38
N ILE A 554 -15.34 -42.06 15.81
CA ILE A 554 -14.40 -41.38 14.91
C ILE A 554 -14.76 -41.72 13.48
N ASP A 555 -15.01 -40.70 12.69
CA ASP A 555 -15.39 -40.79 11.29
C ASP A 555 -14.19 -40.64 10.33
N ASP A 556 -14.32 -41.12 9.09
CA ASP A 556 -13.32 -41.11 8.02
C ASP A 556 -11.95 -41.71 8.44
N PHE A 557 -11.97 -42.73 9.32
CA PHE A 557 -10.74 -43.28 9.88
C PHE A 557 -9.87 -43.98 8.84
N GLY A 558 -8.58 -43.57 8.79
CA GLY A 558 -7.56 -44.10 7.89
C GLY A 558 -7.17 -43.16 6.77
N THR A 559 -7.87 -42.04 6.56
CA THR A 559 -7.54 -41.02 5.54
C THR A 559 -6.52 -39.99 6.02
N GLY A 560 -6.23 -39.92 7.34
CA GLY A 560 -5.36 -38.95 7.97
C GLY A 560 -4.16 -39.57 8.72
N TYR A 561 -3.46 -38.75 9.51
CA TYR A 561 -2.33 -39.16 10.37
C TYR A 561 -2.80 -39.49 11.79
N SER A 562 -3.45 -40.62 11.99
CA SER A 562 -3.87 -41.05 13.34
C SER A 562 -2.71 -41.52 14.20
N SER A 563 -2.44 -40.83 15.30
CA SER A 563 -1.61 -41.39 16.37
C SER A 563 -2.43 -42.33 17.26
N LEU A 564 -2.10 -43.61 17.23
CA LEU A 564 -2.68 -44.63 18.10
C LEU A 564 -2.69 -44.27 19.61
N SER A 565 -1.72 -43.42 20.02
CA SER A 565 -1.63 -42.90 21.38
C SER A 565 -2.82 -42.02 21.76
N TYR A 566 -3.38 -41.27 20.80
CA TYR A 566 -4.54 -40.42 21.03
C TYR A 566 -5.83 -41.20 21.08
N LEU A 567 -6.05 -42.18 20.20
CA LEU A 567 -7.21 -43.07 20.23
C LEU A 567 -7.43 -43.68 21.62
N LYS A 568 -6.39 -44.16 22.30
CA LYS A 568 -6.48 -44.69 23.66
C LYS A 568 -6.86 -43.64 24.70
N ARG A 569 -6.51 -42.36 24.50
CA ARG A 569 -6.77 -41.24 25.43
C ARG A 569 -8.21 -40.71 25.33
N PHE A 570 -8.82 -40.76 24.12
CA PHE A 570 -10.11 -40.12 23.83
C PHE A 570 -11.35 -40.93 24.31
N ASN A 571 -11.17 -42.19 24.71
CA ASN A 571 -12.24 -43.04 25.23
C ASN A 571 -13.50 -43.08 24.35
N VAL A 572 -13.30 -43.22 23.03
CA VAL A 572 -14.39 -43.36 22.04
C VAL A 572 -15.01 -44.75 22.08
N ASP A 573 -16.22 -44.93 21.52
CA ASP A 573 -16.92 -46.18 21.51
C ASP A 573 -16.76 -46.94 20.18
N LYS A 574 -16.64 -46.20 19.06
CA LYS A 574 -16.74 -46.79 17.72
C LYS A 574 -15.75 -46.13 16.78
N LEU A 575 -15.25 -46.89 15.79
CA LEU A 575 -14.52 -46.41 14.63
C LEU A 575 -15.30 -46.65 13.36
N LYS A 576 -15.41 -45.65 12.49
CA LYS A 576 -16.04 -45.75 11.17
C LYS A 576 -14.91 -45.82 10.11
N ILE A 577 -14.91 -46.93 9.36
CA ILE A 577 -13.93 -47.13 8.26
C ILE A 577 -14.42 -46.37 7.03
N ASP A 578 -13.63 -45.45 6.53
CA ASP A 578 -13.99 -44.63 5.37
C ASP A 578 -14.34 -45.47 4.14
N GLN A 579 -15.34 -45.01 3.40
CA GLN A 579 -15.87 -45.70 2.23
C GLN A 579 -14.83 -45.93 1.14
N SER A 580 -13.77 -45.10 1.03
CA SER A 580 -12.72 -45.24 -0.01
C SER A 580 -11.98 -46.56 0.12
N PHE A 581 -11.71 -47.03 1.34
CA PHE A 581 -11.08 -48.34 1.57
C PHE A 581 -12.04 -49.48 1.43
N VAL A 582 -13.29 -49.30 1.86
CA VAL A 582 -14.32 -50.36 1.86
C VAL A 582 -14.75 -50.69 0.43
N ARG A 583 -14.97 -49.68 -0.42
CA ARG A 583 -15.46 -49.87 -1.79
C ARG A 583 -14.54 -50.71 -2.65
N ASP A 584 -13.24 -50.51 -2.53
CA ASP A 584 -12.26 -51.17 -3.39
C ASP A 584 -11.62 -52.43 -2.77
N MET A 585 -11.90 -52.75 -1.50
CA MET A 585 -11.32 -53.91 -0.79
C MET A 585 -11.57 -55.27 -1.45
N ALA A 586 -12.63 -55.42 -2.26
CA ALA A 586 -12.86 -56.63 -3.03
C ALA A 586 -11.89 -56.82 -4.19
N ASN A 587 -11.29 -55.74 -4.72
CA ASN A 587 -10.47 -55.72 -5.91
C ASN A 587 -9.02 -55.33 -5.62
N ASP A 588 -8.75 -54.56 -4.54
CA ASP A 588 -7.43 -54.14 -4.10
C ASP A 588 -7.02 -54.84 -2.81
N LYS A 589 -5.89 -55.54 -2.85
CA LYS A 589 -5.34 -56.26 -1.67
C LYS A 589 -4.80 -55.28 -0.62
N ASN A 590 -4.38 -54.09 -1.01
CA ASN A 590 -3.88 -53.11 -0.06
C ASN A 590 -5.03 -52.54 0.77
N ASP A 591 -6.13 -52.18 0.11
CA ASP A 591 -7.34 -51.68 0.81
C ASP A 591 -7.92 -52.77 1.73
N ALA A 592 -7.99 -54.01 1.25
CA ALA A 592 -8.40 -55.15 2.11
C ALA A 592 -7.49 -55.32 3.34
N ALA A 593 -6.17 -55.12 3.19
CA ALA A 593 -5.22 -55.21 4.30
C ALA A 593 -5.40 -54.04 5.28
N ILE A 594 -5.67 -52.82 4.77
CA ILE A 594 -5.94 -51.63 5.60
C ILE A 594 -7.20 -51.84 6.42
N VAL A 595 -8.32 -52.24 5.78
CA VAL A 595 -9.58 -52.52 6.45
C VAL A 595 -9.38 -53.58 7.55
N GLN A 596 -8.67 -54.67 7.23
CA GLN A 596 -8.36 -55.74 8.21
C GLN A 596 -7.55 -55.21 9.38
N ALA A 597 -6.54 -54.39 9.12
CA ALA A 597 -5.68 -53.79 10.17
C ALA A 597 -6.50 -52.87 11.11
N ILE A 598 -7.40 -52.03 10.53
CA ILE A 598 -8.27 -51.16 11.31
C ILE A 598 -9.20 -52.00 12.21
N ILE A 599 -9.86 -53.04 11.68
CA ILE A 599 -10.73 -53.92 12.44
C ILE A 599 -9.97 -54.59 13.61
N GLN A 600 -8.80 -55.15 13.36
CA GLN A 600 -7.99 -55.81 14.39
C GLN A 600 -7.50 -54.82 15.46
N MET A 601 -7.10 -53.63 15.07
CA MET A 601 -6.68 -52.57 15.98
C MET A 601 -7.86 -52.15 16.89
N ALA A 602 -9.02 -51.84 16.31
CA ALA A 602 -10.19 -51.44 17.07
C ALA A 602 -10.62 -52.52 18.08
N ARG A 603 -10.63 -53.77 17.68
CA ARG A 603 -10.90 -54.90 18.58
C ARG A 603 -9.91 -55.01 19.74
N SER A 604 -8.61 -54.79 19.45
CA SER A 604 -7.57 -54.77 20.49
C SER A 604 -7.76 -53.66 21.52
N LEU A 605 -8.44 -52.57 21.11
CA LEU A 605 -8.79 -51.42 21.94
C LEU A 605 -10.20 -51.54 22.56
N ASN A 606 -10.92 -52.62 22.34
CA ASN A 606 -12.34 -52.83 22.73
C ASN A 606 -13.30 -51.77 22.12
N LEU A 607 -13.02 -51.33 20.90
CA LEU A 607 -13.89 -50.41 20.15
C LEU A 607 -14.78 -51.20 19.18
N GLN A 608 -16.00 -50.71 18.96
CA GLN A 608 -16.85 -51.18 17.88
C GLN A 608 -16.31 -50.68 16.55
N VAL A 609 -16.62 -51.37 15.46
CA VAL A 609 -16.22 -50.95 14.10
C VAL A 609 -17.43 -51.00 13.19
N ILE A 610 -17.64 -49.94 12.44
CA ILE A 610 -18.62 -49.88 11.37
C ILE A 610 -17.88 -49.61 10.04
N ALA A 611 -18.23 -50.34 8.99
CA ALA A 611 -17.72 -50.13 7.65
C ALA A 611 -18.74 -49.33 6.85
N GLU A 612 -18.27 -48.24 6.22
CA GLU A 612 -19.08 -47.37 5.39
C GLU A 612 -18.99 -47.70 3.89
N GLY A 613 -19.98 -47.24 3.11
CA GLY A 613 -19.97 -47.39 1.66
C GLY A 613 -20.14 -48.86 1.18
N VAL A 614 -20.78 -49.70 1.96
CA VAL A 614 -21.08 -51.09 1.58
C VAL A 614 -22.15 -51.11 0.49
N GLU A 615 -21.75 -51.43 -0.77
CA GLU A 615 -22.63 -51.34 -1.93
C GLU A 615 -23.14 -52.72 -2.44
N ASP A 616 -22.45 -53.81 -2.11
CA ASP A 616 -22.82 -55.15 -2.58
C ASP A 616 -22.65 -56.23 -1.52
N GLU A 617 -23.24 -57.42 -1.77
CA GLU A 617 -23.24 -58.57 -0.86
C GLU A 617 -21.86 -59.19 -0.66
N ARG A 618 -20.94 -59.03 -1.63
CA ARG A 618 -19.54 -59.53 -1.51
C ARG A 618 -18.80 -58.76 -0.43
N LEU A 619 -18.99 -57.44 -0.36
CA LEU A 619 -18.40 -56.61 0.69
C LEU A 619 -18.93 -57.00 2.05
N VAL A 620 -20.23 -57.28 2.18
CA VAL A 620 -20.85 -57.80 3.43
C VAL A 620 -20.18 -59.10 3.89
N ALA A 621 -20.01 -60.06 2.95
CA ALA A 621 -19.38 -61.35 3.26
C ALA A 621 -17.91 -61.20 3.71
N LEU A 622 -17.14 -60.32 3.02
CA LEU A 622 -15.75 -60.02 3.38
C LEU A 622 -15.63 -59.39 4.77
N LEU A 623 -16.45 -58.36 5.04
CA LEU A 623 -16.47 -57.65 6.33
C LEU A 623 -16.89 -58.59 7.49
N HIS A 624 -17.93 -59.42 7.26
CA HIS A 624 -18.34 -60.46 8.20
C HIS A 624 -17.20 -61.46 8.47
N GLY A 625 -16.50 -61.93 7.42
CA GLY A 625 -15.34 -62.81 7.54
C GLY A 625 -14.17 -62.19 8.33
N GLN A 626 -13.99 -60.88 8.26
CA GLN A 626 -13.02 -60.13 9.05
C GLN A 626 -13.51 -59.76 10.45
N GLN A 627 -14.73 -60.15 10.81
CA GLN A 627 -15.37 -59.89 12.11
C GLN A 627 -15.61 -58.38 12.36
N CYS A 628 -15.95 -57.60 11.32
CA CYS A 628 -16.50 -56.29 11.47
C CYS A 628 -17.83 -56.35 12.19
N HIS A 629 -18.13 -55.37 13.08
CA HIS A 629 -19.34 -55.43 13.92
C HIS A 629 -20.57 -54.92 13.17
N GLU A 630 -20.42 -53.79 12.50
CA GLU A 630 -21.52 -53.06 11.87
C GLU A 630 -21.17 -52.67 10.45
N ALA A 631 -22.17 -52.39 9.64
CA ALA A 631 -22.00 -51.88 8.28
C ALA A 631 -23.11 -50.88 7.91
N GLN A 632 -22.74 -49.93 7.05
CA GLN A 632 -23.65 -48.96 6.48
C GLN A 632 -23.34 -48.80 4.99
N GLY A 633 -24.39 -48.67 4.17
CA GLY A 633 -24.19 -48.47 2.73
C GLY A 633 -25.42 -48.70 1.89
N TYR A 634 -25.32 -48.48 0.59
CA TYR A 634 -26.45 -48.59 -0.35
C TYR A 634 -26.91 -50.00 -0.57
N HIS A 635 -26.13 -50.99 -0.20
CA HIS A 635 -26.58 -52.40 -0.17
C HIS A 635 -27.75 -52.57 0.79
N PHE A 636 -27.73 -51.94 1.95
CA PHE A 636 -28.80 -52.04 2.94
C PHE A 636 -29.93 -51.04 2.68
N ALA A 637 -29.58 -49.75 2.60
CA ALA A 637 -30.52 -48.69 2.26
C ALA A 637 -29.80 -47.40 1.89
N ARG A 638 -30.40 -46.59 1.03
CA ARG A 638 -30.00 -45.21 0.80
C ARG A 638 -30.51 -44.31 1.94
N PRO A 639 -29.86 -43.16 2.21
CA PRO A 639 -30.40 -42.17 3.14
C PRO A 639 -31.82 -41.76 2.75
N MET A 640 -32.78 -41.91 3.69
CA MET A 640 -34.19 -41.74 3.44
C MET A 640 -34.86 -40.73 4.38
N ALA A 641 -36.02 -40.24 4.00
CA ALA A 641 -36.80 -39.32 4.81
C ALA A 641 -37.33 -40.01 6.10
N PRO A 642 -37.64 -39.26 7.18
CA PRO A 642 -38.10 -39.83 8.45
C PRO A 642 -39.26 -40.82 8.35
N ALA A 643 -40.24 -40.56 7.48
CA ALA A 643 -41.39 -41.45 7.28
C ALA A 643 -40.98 -42.77 6.62
N ALA A 644 -40.12 -42.73 5.60
CA ALA A 644 -39.62 -43.95 4.93
C ALA A 644 -38.78 -44.83 5.87
N PHE A 645 -38.11 -44.22 6.88
CA PHE A 645 -37.38 -44.99 7.90
C PHE A 645 -38.34 -45.80 8.80
N ILE A 646 -39.53 -45.28 9.11
CA ILE A 646 -40.56 -46.03 9.84
C ILE A 646 -40.97 -47.25 9.04
N ASP A 647 -41.25 -47.09 7.75
CA ASP A 647 -41.64 -48.20 6.86
C ASP A 647 -40.50 -49.23 6.75
N TYR A 648 -39.27 -48.80 6.64
CA TYR A 648 -38.08 -49.66 6.59
C TYR A 648 -37.94 -50.48 7.87
N MET A 649 -38.04 -49.87 9.06
CA MET A 649 -37.96 -50.55 10.35
C MET A 649 -39.09 -51.56 10.55
N THR A 650 -40.30 -51.22 10.10
CA THR A 650 -41.45 -52.09 10.14
C THR A 650 -41.27 -53.32 9.27
N ALA A 651 -40.75 -53.15 8.06
CA ALA A 651 -40.44 -54.26 7.14
C ALA A 651 -39.39 -55.21 7.70
N MET A 652 -38.30 -54.64 8.30
CA MET A 652 -37.27 -55.44 8.97
C MET A 652 -37.77 -56.20 10.18
N GLY A 653 -38.64 -55.58 10.98
CA GLY A 653 -39.29 -56.23 12.13
C GLY A 653 -40.21 -57.39 11.74
N CYS A 654 -40.95 -57.30 10.65
CA CYS A 654 -41.77 -58.38 10.07
C CYS A 654 -40.90 -59.51 9.49
N ALA A 655 -39.73 -59.18 8.88
CA ALA A 655 -38.82 -60.21 8.36
C ALA A 655 -38.17 -61.04 9.48
N ALA A 656 -37.80 -60.43 10.61
CA ALA A 656 -37.24 -61.14 11.77
C ALA A 656 -38.22 -62.05 12.47
N GLY A 657 -39.55 -61.83 12.37
CA GLY A 657 -40.61 -62.69 12.88
C GLY A 657 -40.97 -63.92 11.99
N GLY A 658 -40.56 -63.87 10.69
CA GLY A 658 -40.81 -64.89 9.70
C GLY A 658 -39.79 -66.05 9.61
N ALA A 659 -38.65 -65.93 10.28
CA ALA A 659 -37.56 -66.93 10.23
C ALA A 659 -37.60 -67.95 11.38
N LEU A 660 -38.69 -67.99 12.16
CA LEU A 660 -38.93 -68.99 13.20
C LEU A 660 -40.18 -69.79 12.88
N HIS A 661 -40.18 -70.49 11.71
CA HIS A 661 -41.02 -71.63 11.47
C HIS A 661 -40.28 -72.66 10.58
#